data_abe0cbf65846f6cfa035ec2edd2be926
#
_entry.id   abe0cbf65846f6cfa035ec2edd2be926
#
_cell.length_a   1.000
_cell.length_b   1.000
_cell.length_c   1.000
_cell.angle_alpha   90.00
_cell.angle_beta   90.00
_cell.angle_gamma   90.00
#
_symmetry.space_group_name_H-M   'P 1'
#
loop_
_entity.id
_entity.type
_entity.pdbx_description
1 polymer ?
#
loop_
_entity_poly.entity_id
_entity_poly.type
_entity_poly.pdbx_seq_one_letter_code
_entity_poly.pdbx_strand_id
1 'polypeptide(L)'
;MSTDLPPPVYPLGVLEVPERRLPSDHLTPGDTTLLAMLRAALQAAAPDWEALRVAVAGAQGFRQRCDRVVLILYQASEQRLMVVRRGGGGLGEALEQALKALKQHPRIGAFAVADQERCRIQLDIIAQPPVPCDIREIGMSRRGALHFEVGLDGLVLERDGKRIYVLPGDAYVHSYMGMKQLRRRLTRLYGNDVLDAYSFARFTSESYISFGERWVRLWRGHPLNGPLTQARLVQATELAVDHILRNQQADGRFLYYYNAALDSRRDHEHPNRDPDRNPFYNIVRHSGGILTGLYHARLTGSDRALAPMRRAIDYLLAQARTYETHDGREAHYIYYNRKGKLGGSGVGLYALAEHRRLTGDRRYDEAARRLANHIAEQITDSGEFIYYKVYLDKEVTEADNGKYFSFYYPGEALCGLAGYYLYILEDEVEKARLLAAVHRALRFLIVERPRTRASEYRALPSDAWLMMAMMEFWDEPAFRRDLYRDFVFTDADAMVRQMYTVDDAPYPDYAGAFFYEFGEYPYADGARAEGLMAAFTLAHKVGDKARIALYGRALRLLAWATMHLVNTPESIYFAANPDVALGGIRFKYTRQWFRIDTIQHVCAFYLKMMLDGRVAVSDGTTASNEERATCIFADERSA
;
A
#
# COMPACT_ATOMS: atom_id res chain seq x y z
N MET A 1 8.61 20.90 19.18
CA MET A 1 8.44 19.98 20.32
C MET A 1 8.89 18.62 19.85
N SER A 2 9.95 18.09 20.46
CA SER A 2 10.47 16.75 20.16
C SER A 2 9.39 15.72 20.50
N THR A 3 8.90 14.99 19.52
CA THR A 3 8.05 13.84 19.75
C THR A 3 8.93 12.61 19.96
N ASP A 4 9.69 12.61 21.03
CA ASP A 4 10.41 11.43 21.53
C ASP A 4 9.43 10.48 22.24
N LEU A 5 8.33 10.14 21.57
CA LEU A 5 7.51 9.02 22.02
C LEU A 5 8.19 7.76 21.48
N PRO A 6 8.66 6.86 22.34
CA PRO A 6 9.11 5.55 21.88
C PRO A 6 7.98 4.87 21.13
N PRO A 7 8.27 4.01 20.13
CA PRO A 7 7.25 3.21 19.49
C PRO A 7 6.45 2.49 20.57
N PRO A 8 5.12 2.36 20.42
CA PRO A 8 4.31 1.72 21.44
C PRO A 8 4.82 0.30 21.63
N VAL A 9 5.28 0.01 22.82
CA VAL A 9 5.50 -1.36 23.27
C VAL A 9 4.10 -1.96 23.39
N TYR A 10 3.67 -2.73 22.38
CA TYR A 10 2.49 -3.55 22.54
C TYR A 10 2.78 -4.54 23.66
N PRO A 11 1.94 -4.62 24.70
CA PRO A 11 2.10 -5.66 25.69
C PRO A 11 1.96 -7.00 24.95
N LEU A 12 3.04 -7.73 24.86
CA LEU A 12 3.08 -9.10 24.37
C LEU A 12 2.30 -9.97 25.35
N GLY A 13 1.00 -9.94 25.28
CA GLY A 13 0.11 -10.73 26.13
C GLY A 13 -0.16 -12.10 25.53
N VAL A 14 0.58 -13.08 25.99
CA VAL A 14 0.15 -14.48 26.23
C VAL A 14 0.04 -15.45 25.05
N LEU A 15 0.06 -15.06 23.79
CA LEU A 15 0.46 -16.01 22.76
C LEU A 15 1.82 -15.55 22.25
N GLU A 16 2.87 -16.30 22.60
CA GLU A 16 4.17 -16.13 21.95
C GLU A 16 3.91 -16.20 20.44
N VAL A 17 4.17 -15.11 19.72
CA VAL A 17 4.39 -15.20 18.28
C VAL A 17 5.70 -15.99 18.17
N PRO A 18 5.66 -17.27 17.78
CA PRO A 18 6.81 -18.16 17.98
C PRO A 18 8.02 -17.76 17.14
N GLU A 19 7.87 -16.81 16.23
CA GLU A 19 8.90 -16.45 15.28
C GLU A 19 9.02 -14.94 15.15
N ARG A 20 10.10 -14.36 15.65
CA ARG A 20 10.53 -12.99 15.36
C ARG A 20 10.99 -12.81 13.90
N ARG A 21 10.99 -13.88 13.09
CA ARG A 21 11.32 -13.90 11.67
C ARG A 21 10.13 -14.39 10.88
N LEU A 22 9.93 -13.85 9.67
CA LEU A 22 8.95 -14.41 8.74
C LEU A 22 9.29 -15.89 8.52
N PRO A 23 8.27 -16.76 8.53
CA PRO A 23 8.51 -18.17 8.27
C PRO A 23 9.14 -18.34 6.88
N SER A 24 10.00 -19.36 6.74
CA SER A 24 10.54 -19.75 5.45
C SER A 24 9.41 -20.15 4.50
N ASP A 25 9.47 -19.70 3.26
CA ASP A 25 8.60 -20.12 2.16
C ASP A 25 9.09 -21.42 1.47
N HIS A 26 10.23 -21.95 1.92
CA HIS A 26 10.80 -23.18 1.36
C HIS A 26 10.04 -24.41 1.88
N LEU A 27 9.22 -24.95 0.99
CA LEU A 27 8.64 -26.26 1.15
C LEU A 27 9.55 -27.32 0.51
N THR A 28 9.67 -28.48 1.14
CA THR A 28 10.52 -29.58 0.64
C THR A 28 9.86 -30.30 -0.53
N PRO A 29 10.59 -31.08 -1.35
CA PRO A 29 9.97 -31.89 -2.41
C PRO A 29 8.81 -32.79 -1.95
N GLY A 30 8.85 -33.29 -0.70
CA GLY A 30 7.75 -34.07 -0.11
C GLY A 30 6.44 -33.27 0.06
N ASP A 31 6.54 -31.94 0.13
CA ASP A 31 5.36 -31.08 0.29
C ASP A 31 4.55 -31.00 -1.02
N THR A 32 5.19 -31.01 -2.19
CA THR A 32 4.50 -31.07 -3.49
C THR A 32 3.81 -32.41 -3.68
N THR A 33 4.42 -33.52 -3.21
CA THR A 33 3.79 -34.85 -3.20
C THR A 33 2.51 -34.85 -2.36
N LEU A 34 2.53 -34.21 -1.20
CA LEU A 34 1.33 -34.08 -0.37
C LEU A 34 0.18 -33.39 -1.11
N LEU A 35 0.45 -32.30 -1.84
CA LEU A 35 -0.59 -31.61 -2.59
C LEU A 35 -1.20 -32.49 -3.68
N ALA A 36 -0.36 -33.22 -4.43
CA ALA A 36 -0.81 -34.17 -5.45
C ALA A 36 -1.68 -35.27 -4.84
N MET A 37 -1.29 -35.82 -3.70
CA MET A 37 -2.05 -36.86 -2.97
C MET A 37 -3.39 -36.34 -2.44
N LEU A 38 -3.45 -35.10 -1.92
CA LEU A 38 -4.71 -34.49 -1.48
C LEU A 38 -5.69 -34.33 -2.66
N ARG A 39 -5.22 -33.87 -3.80
CA ARG A 39 -6.04 -33.75 -5.03
C ARG A 39 -6.50 -35.11 -5.54
N ALA A 40 -5.60 -36.07 -5.63
CA ALA A 40 -5.93 -37.43 -6.01
C ALA A 40 -6.98 -38.05 -5.08
N ALA A 41 -6.83 -37.89 -3.77
CA ALA A 41 -7.79 -38.38 -2.80
C ALA A 41 -9.17 -37.72 -2.90
N LEU A 42 -9.24 -36.43 -3.25
CA LEU A 42 -10.51 -35.75 -3.48
C LEU A 42 -11.23 -36.24 -4.73
N GLN A 43 -10.50 -36.64 -5.77
CA GLN A 43 -11.03 -37.07 -7.06
C GLN A 43 -11.35 -38.58 -7.10
N ALA A 44 -10.54 -39.41 -6.47
CA ALA A 44 -10.69 -40.85 -6.53
C ALA A 44 -11.98 -41.35 -5.83
N ALA A 45 -12.67 -42.33 -6.41
CA ALA A 45 -13.80 -42.99 -5.74
C ALA A 45 -13.34 -43.73 -4.46
N ALA A 46 -12.21 -44.43 -4.53
CA ALA A 46 -11.54 -45.09 -3.41
C ALA A 46 -10.11 -44.57 -3.25
N PRO A 47 -9.89 -43.56 -2.37
CA PRO A 47 -8.56 -43.00 -2.13
C PRO A 47 -7.61 -43.97 -1.47
N ASP A 48 -6.33 -43.90 -1.83
CA ASP A 48 -5.26 -44.59 -1.14
C ASP A 48 -4.84 -43.83 0.13
N TRP A 49 -5.43 -44.18 1.25
CA TRP A 49 -5.19 -43.51 2.53
C TRP A 49 -3.80 -43.82 3.10
N GLU A 50 -3.22 -45.01 2.79
CA GLU A 50 -1.86 -45.31 3.23
C GLU A 50 -0.82 -44.50 2.50
N ALA A 51 -0.95 -44.40 1.18
CA ALA A 51 -0.08 -43.49 0.39
C ALA A 51 -0.19 -42.03 0.85
N LEU A 52 -1.39 -41.58 1.22
CA LEU A 52 -1.57 -40.24 1.78
C LEU A 52 -0.81 -40.07 3.13
N ARG A 53 -0.88 -41.05 4.04
CA ARG A 53 -0.16 -40.96 5.31
C ARG A 53 1.35 -40.95 5.12
N VAL A 54 1.86 -41.74 4.17
CA VAL A 54 3.28 -41.72 3.79
C VAL A 54 3.68 -40.36 3.24
N ALA A 55 2.88 -39.77 2.35
CA ALA A 55 3.14 -38.42 1.81
C ALA A 55 3.13 -37.33 2.90
N VAL A 56 2.20 -37.42 3.88
CA VAL A 56 2.17 -36.49 5.02
C VAL A 56 3.43 -36.65 5.88
N ALA A 57 3.86 -37.86 6.18
CA ALA A 57 5.07 -38.10 6.96
C ALA A 57 6.34 -37.61 6.27
N GLY A 58 6.37 -37.63 4.92
CA GLY A 58 7.44 -37.09 4.11
C GLY A 58 7.43 -35.56 3.97
N ALA A 59 6.31 -34.93 4.30
CA ALA A 59 6.13 -33.48 4.12
C ALA A 59 6.68 -32.69 5.33
N GLN A 60 8.00 -32.58 5.42
CA GLN A 60 8.72 -31.99 6.56
C GLN A 60 8.49 -30.48 6.73
N GLY A 61 8.01 -29.79 5.69
CA GLY A 61 7.64 -28.36 5.74
C GLY A 61 6.38 -28.07 6.54
N PHE A 62 5.59 -29.10 6.87
CA PHE A 62 4.35 -28.97 7.64
C PHE A 62 4.52 -29.49 9.07
N ARG A 63 3.88 -28.82 10.01
CA ARG A 63 3.82 -29.27 11.41
C ARG A 63 3.06 -30.58 11.54
N GLN A 64 3.72 -31.62 11.98
CA GLN A 64 3.17 -32.97 12.07
C GLN A 64 2.22 -33.18 13.26
N ARG A 65 2.42 -32.44 14.36
CA ARG A 65 1.53 -32.47 15.54
C ARG A 65 0.65 -31.24 15.56
N CYS A 66 -0.65 -31.42 15.68
CA CYS A 66 -1.64 -30.32 15.69
C CYS A 66 -2.84 -30.68 16.58
N ASP A 67 -3.50 -29.67 17.14
CA ASP A 67 -4.81 -29.83 17.78
C ASP A 67 -5.92 -30.00 16.73
N ARG A 68 -5.84 -29.24 15.64
CA ARG A 68 -6.82 -29.27 14.55
C ARG A 68 -6.19 -28.97 13.19
N VAL A 69 -6.88 -29.48 12.19
CA VAL A 69 -6.67 -29.14 10.78
C VAL A 69 -7.95 -28.50 10.24
N VAL A 70 -7.77 -27.43 9.50
CA VAL A 70 -8.82 -26.84 8.67
C VAL A 70 -8.43 -27.03 7.22
N LEU A 71 -9.26 -27.75 6.47
CA LEU A 71 -9.07 -27.96 5.03
C LEU A 71 -10.16 -27.23 4.29
N ILE A 72 -9.74 -26.43 3.31
CA ILE A 72 -10.64 -25.54 2.55
C ILE A 72 -10.45 -25.78 1.07
N LEU A 73 -11.55 -25.94 0.35
CA LEU A 73 -11.60 -25.75 -1.09
C LEU A 73 -12.00 -24.30 -1.39
N TYR A 74 -11.23 -23.65 -2.22
CA TYR A 74 -11.35 -22.23 -2.52
C TYR A 74 -11.57 -22.02 -4.01
N GLN A 75 -12.67 -21.36 -4.39
CA GLN A 75 -13.00 -21.11 -5.80
C GLN A 75 -13.55 -19.69 -6.02
N ALA A 76 -12.98 -18.68 -5.53
CA ALA A 76 -13.35 -17.28 -5.45
C ALA A 76 -13.85 -16.88 -4.05
N SER A 77 -14.02 -15.59 -3.81
CA SER A 77 -14.16 -14.97 -2.49
C SER A 77 -15.25 -15.57 -1.59
N GLU A 78 -16.37 -15.94 -2.15
CA GLU A 78 -17.51 -16.48 -1.39
C GLU A 78 -17.74 -17.99 -1.61
N GLN A 79 -17.09 -18.57 -2.62
CA GLN A 79 -17.19 -19.99 -2.93
C GLN A 79 -16.09 -20.77 -2.21
N ARG A 80 -16.22 -20.90 -0.91
CA ARG A 80 -15.35 -21.77 -0.13
C ARG A 80 -16.12 -22.86 0.58
N LEU A 81 -15.48 -24.02 0.70
CA LEU A 81 -15.96 -25.17 1.45
C LEU A 81 -14.91 -25.53 2.47
N MET A 82 -15.27 -25.40 3.75
CA MET A 82 -14.35 -25.56 4.88
C MET A 82 -14.79 -26.72 5.77
N VAL A 83 -13.84 -27.57 6.15
CA VAL A 83 -14.02 -28.59 7.17
C VAL A 83 -12.93 -28.49 8.23
N VAL A 84 -13.30 -28.77 9.48
CA VAL A 84 -12.39 -28.76 10.63
C VAL A 84 -12.36 -30.15 11.26
N ARG A 85 -11.17 -30.69 11.52
CA ARG A 85 -11.01 -31.99 12.21
C ARG A 85 -9.95 -31.90 13.29
N ARG A 86 -10.13 -32.72 14.33
CA ARG A 86 -9.15 -32.86 15.44
C ARG A 86 -7.91 -33.62 14.98
N GLY A 87 -6.75 -33.22 15.50
CA GLY A 87 -5.45 -33.79 15.16
C GLY A 87 -4.91 -34.77 16.18
N GLY A 88 -5.78 -35.49 16.91
CA GLY A 88 -5.37 -36.37 18.00
C GLY A 88 -4.38 -37.47 17.62
N GLY A 89 -4.42 -37.98 16.38
CA GLY A 89 -3.46 -38.91 15.80
C GLY A 89 -2.39 -38.27 14.91
N GLY A 90 -2.30 -36.92 14.88
CA GLY A 90 -1.38 -36.18 14.05
C GLY A 90 -1.99 -35.65 12.74
N LEU A 91 -1.15 -34.98 11.94
CA LEU A 91 -1.56 -34.33 10.71
C LEU A 91 -2.18 -35.29 9.69
N GLY A 92 -1.61 -36.48 9.53
CA GLY A 92 -2.09 -37.50 8.56
C GLY A 92 -3.50 -37.96 8.82
N GLU A 93 -3.81 -38.34 10.08
CA GLU A 93 -5.16 -38.76 10.47
C GLU A 93 -6.17 -37.63 10.32
N ALA A 94 -5.80 -36.42 10.75
CA ALA A 94 -6.68 -35.26 10.65
C ALA A 94 -7.00 -34.89 9.18
N LEU A 95 -6.03 -34.99 8.29
CA LEU A 95 -6.22 -34.76 6.85
C LEU A 95 -7.10 -35.84 6.21
N GLU A 96 -6.88 -37.11 6.55
CA GLU A 96 -7.74 -38.20 6.08
C GLU A 96 -9.20 -37.95 6.47
N GLN A 97 -9.44 -37.63 7.75
CA GLN A 97 -10.79 -37.32 8.25
C GLN A 97 -11.39 -36.08 7.58
N ALA A 98 -10.57 -35.04 7.30
CA ALA A 98 -11.01 -33.83 6.62
C ALA A 98 -11.40 -34.12 5.16
N LEU A 99 -10.61 -34.90 4.44
CA LEU A 99 -10.90 -35.32 3.08
C LEU A 99 -12.17 -36.16 2.99
N LYS A 100 -12.34 -37.14 3.89
CA LYS A 100 -13.60 -37.93 3.97
C LYS A 100 -14.81 -37.02 4.15
N ALA A 101 -14.71 -36.01 5.02
CA ALA A 101 -15.81 -35.07 5.24
C ALA A 101 -16.05 -34.15 4.05
N LEU A 102 -15.00 -33.66 3.37
CA LEU A 102 -15.16 -32.88 2.16
C LEU A 102 -15.86 -33.67 1.05
N LYS A 103 -15.44 -34.94 0.83
CA LYS A 103 -16.05 -35.80 -0.20
C LYS A 103 -17.54 -36.08 0.06
N GLN A 104 -17.95 -36.16 1.32
CA GLN A 104 -19.35 -36.35 1.73
C GLN A 104 -20.16 -35.05 1.80
N HIS A 105 -19.51 -33.91 1.64
CA HIS A 105 -20.20 -32.63 1.81
C HIS A 105 -21.15 -32.35 0.64
N PRO A 106 -22.44 -31.97 0.89
CA PRO A 106 -23.45 -31.79 -0.15
C PRO A 106 -23.05 -30.80 -1.25
N ARG A 107 -22.19 -29.83 -0.94
CA ARG A 107 -21.73 -28.79 -1.86
C ARG A 107 -20.48 -29.13 -2.65
N ILE A 108 -19.87 -30.32 -2.48
CA ILE A 108 -18.58 -30.65 -3.11
C ILE A 108 -18.67 -30.59 -4.65
N GLY A 109 -19.81 -31.00 -5.22
CA GLY A 109 -20.04 -30.98 -6.67
C GLY A 109 -20.04 -29.60 -7.31
N ALA A 110 -20.13 -28.52 -6.50
CA ALA A 110 -20.02 -27.14 -7.00
C ALA A 110 -18.56 -26.70 -7.18
N PHE A 111 -17.58 -27.50 -6.76
CA PHE A 111 -16.16 -27.17 -6.84
C PHE A 111 -15.47 -27.94 -7.96
N ALA A 112 -14.76 -27.23 -8.82
CA ALA A 112 -13.98 -27.80 -9.93
C ALA A 112 -12.64 -28.38 -9.42
N VAL A 113 -12.70 -29.41 -8.54
CA VAL A 113 -11.53 -29.95 -7.82
C VAL A 113 -10.41 -30.43 -8.75
N ALA A 114 -10.76 -30.88 -9.98
CA ALA A 114 -9.80 -31.30 -11.00
C ALA A 114 -9.04 -30.14 -11.63
N ASP A 115 -9.62 -28.94 -11.60
CA ASP A 115 -9.04 -27.74 -12.20
C ASP A 115 -8.20 -27.00 -11.14
N GLN A 116 -6.87 -27.11 -11.26
CA GLN A 116 -5.92 -26.54 -10.31
C GLN A 116 -5.88 -25.00 -10.32
N GLU A 117 -6.25 -24.40 -11.43
CA GLU A 117 -6.29 -22.94 -11.57
C GLU A 117 -7.58 -22.34 -10.98
N ARG A 118 -8.69 -23.06 -11.07
CA ARG A 118 -9.98 -22.62 -10.56
C ARG A 118 -10.25 -23.02 -9.12
N CYS A 119 -9.81 -24.21 -8.70
CA CYS A 119 -10.03 -24.70 -7.34
C CYS A 119 -8.72 -24.89 -6.59
N ARG A 120 -8.48 -24.05 -5.60
CA ARG A 120 -7.32 -24.10 -4.73
C ARG A 120 -7.63 -24.88 -3.46
N ILE A 121 -6.61 -25.54 -2.91
CA ILE A 121 -6.68 -26.20 -1.61
C ILE A 121 -5.94 -25.31 -0.62
N GLN A 122 -6.62 -24.88 0.45
CA GLN A 122 -5.99 -24.20 1.58
C GLN A 122 -5.96 -25.14 2.78
N LEU A 123 -4.84 -25.15 3.48
CA LEU A 123 -4.59 -25.93 4.68
C LEU A 123 -4.18 -25.00 5.81
N ASP A 124 -4.97 -24.98 6.90
CA ASP A 124 -4.63 -24.27 8.13
C ASP A 124 -4.38 -25.31 9.25
N ILE A 125 -3.21 -25.25 9.88
CA ILE A 125 -2.79 -26.15 10.96
C ILE A 125 -2.81 -25.37 12.27
N ILE A 126 -3.72 -25.72 13.16
CA ILE A 126 -3.86 -25.17 14.51
C ILE A 126 -3.06 -26.06 15.47
N ALA A 127 -1.93 -25.54 15.93
CA ALA A 127 -0.97 -26.31 16.73
C ALA A 127 -1.46 -26.61 18.16
N GLN A 128 -2.10 -25.60 18.78
CA GLN A 128 -2.55 -25.67 20.19
C GLN A 128 -4.06 -25.53 20.28
N PRO A 129 -4.69 -26.07 21.31
CA PRO A 129 -6.12 -25.87 21.56
C PRO A 129 -6.46 -24.38 21.64
N PRO A 130 -7.60 -23.95 21.08
CA PRO A 130 -8.08 -22.58 21.24
C PRO A 130 -8.24 -22.22 22.72
N VAL A 131 -7.76 -21.01 23.08
CA VAL A 131 -7.79 -20.47 24.44
C VAL A 131 -9.03 -19.59 24.63
N PRO A 132 -9.88 -19.84 25.64
CA PRO A 132 -11.04 -19.00 25.92
C PRO A 132 -10.66 -17.52 26.08
N CYS A 133 -11.48 -16.63 25.54
CA CYS A 133 -11.28 -15.18 25.64
C CYS A 133 -12.62 -14.42 25.65
N ASP A 134 -12.64 -13.24 26.26
CA ASP A 134 -13.75 -12.31 26.10
C ASP A 134 -13.46 -11.36 24.92
N ILE A 135 -14.25 -11.47 23.87
CA ILE A 135 -14.11 -10.61 22.68
C ILE A 135 -14.36 -9.13 23.01
N ARG A 136 -15.04 -8.80 24.12
CA ARG A 136 -15.29 -7.43 24.55
C ARG A 136 -14.03 -6.77 25.12
N GLU A 137 -13.17 -7.56 25.74
CA GLU A 137 -11.88 -7.09 26.30
C GLU A 137 -10.82 -6.89 25.21
N ILE A 138 -11.00 -7.52 24.05
CA ILE A 138 -10.06 -7.42 22.94
C ILE A 138 -10.11 -6.01 22.33
N GLY A 139 -8.96 -5.33 22.32
CA GLY A 139 -8.77 -4.05 21.63
C GLY A 139 -9.48 -2.84 22.25
N MET A 140 -9.99 -2.94 23.48
CA MET A 140 -10.67 -1.83 24.17
C MET A 140 -9.70 -0.91 24.93
N SER A 141 -8.49 -1.33 25.22
CA SER A 141 -7.50 -0.46 25.85
C SER A 141 -6.06 -0.80 25.46
N ARG A 142 -5.22 0.23 25.36
CA ARG A 142 -3.76 0.10 25.29
C ARG A 142 -3.16 -0.35 26.63
N ARG A 143 -3.97 -0.53 27.68
CA ARG A 143 -3.56 -0.87 29.04
C ARG A 143 -4.20 -2.19 29.47
N GLY A 144 -3.54 -3.32 29.19
CA GLY A 144 -3.80 -4.57 29.87
C GLY A 144 -4.94 -5.45 29.37
N ALA A 145 -5.61 -5.11 28.28
CA ALA A 145 -6.58 -6.00 27.65
C ALA A 145 -5.89 -7.05 26.77
N LEU A 146 -6.54 -8.18 26.58
CA LEU A 146 -6.09 -9.24 25.69
C LEU A 146 -5.72 -8.68 24.32
N HIS A 147 -4.45 -8.86 23.94
CA HIS A 147 -4.00 -8.50 22.60
C HIS A 147 -4.57 -9.49 21.59
N PHE A 148 -5.16 -8.98 20.52
CA PHE A 148 -5.62 -9.76 19.36
C PHE A 148 -5.02 -9.13 18.10
N GLU A 149 -4.17 -9.88 17.44
CA GLU A 149 -3.53 -9.44 16.22
C GLU A 149 -4.32 -9.90 15.02
N VAL A 150 -5.00 -8.96 14.37
CA VAL A 150 -5.83 -9.24 13.19
C VAL A 150 -4.97 -9.79 12.06
N GLY A 151 -5.38 -10.90 11.49
CA GLY A 151 -4.63 -11.61 10.46
C GLY A 151 -3.68 -12.69 10.98
N LEU A 152 -3.34 -12.69 12.28
CA LEU A 152 -2.56 -13.75 12.93
C LEU A 152 -3.39 -14.54 13.93
N ASP A 153 -4.31 -13.90 14.64
CA ASP A 153 -5.25 -14.55 15.54
C ASP A 153 -6.56 -14.87 14.82
N GLY A 154 -7.05 -16.09 15.06
CA GLY A 154 -8.39 -16.54 14.70
C GLY A 154 -9.32 -16.63 15.91
N LEU A 155 -10.61 -16.78 15.66
CA LEU A 155 -11.63 -16.96 16.69
C LEU A 155 -12.44 -18.23 16.46
N VAL A 156 -12.76 -18.93 17.54
CA VAL A 156 -13.83 -19.91 17.58
C VAL A 156 -15.00 -19.30 18.32
N LEU A 157 -16.17 -19.31 17.69
CA LEU A 157 -17.44 -18.96 18.29
C LEU A 157 -18.18 -20.26 18.59
N GLU A 158 -18.67 -20.44 19.81
CA GLU A 158 -19.41 -21.65 20.20
C GLU A 158 -20.77 -21.26 20.82
N ARG A 159 -21.83 -21.91 20.33
CA ARG A 159 -23.19 -21.83 20.85
C ARG A 159 -23.90 -23.14 20.64
N ASP A 160 -24.55 -23.69 21.68
CA ASP A 160 -25.34 -24.93 21.62
C ASP A 160 -24.53 -26.11 21.03
N GLY A 161 -23.26 -26.23 21.41
CA GLY A 161 -22.34 -27.28 20.94
C GLY A 161 -21.88 -27.13 19.48
N LYS A 162 -22.33 -26.09 18.75
CA LYS A 162 -21.88 -25.78 17.39
C LYS A 162 -20.73 -24.79 17.43
N ARG A 163 -19.70 -25.07 16.62
CA ARG A 163 -18.49 -24.25 16.51
C ARG A 163 -18.37 -23.62 15.13
N ILE A 164 -18.06 -22.33 15.13
CA ILE A 164 -17.77 -21.53 13.94
C ILE A 164 -16.33 -21.06 14.06
N TYR A 165 -15.55 -21.25 13.01
CA TYR A 165 -14.15 -20.83 12.95
C TYR A 165 -14.03 -19.61 12.07
N VAL A 166 -13.46 -18.54 12.60
CA VAL A 166 -12.98 -17.35 11.87
C VAL A 166 -11.47 -17.47 11.81
N LEU A 167 -10.95 -17.78 10.65
CA LEU A 167 -9.52 -18.02 10.48
C LEU A 167 -8.73 -16.71 10.53
N PRO A 168 -7.44 -16.74 10.91
CA PRO A 168 -6.57 -15.56 10.83
C PRO A 168 -6.61 -14.91 9.44
N GLY A 169 -6.47 -15.69 8.37
CA GLY A 169 -6.51 -15.23 6.99
C GLY A 169 -7.85 -14.63 6.53
N ASP A 170 -8.95 -14.83 7.27
CA ASP A 170 -10.25 -14.24 6.94
C ASP A 170 -10.22 -12.70 6.99
N ALA A 171 -9.30 -12.11 7.76
CA ALA A 171 -9.07 -10.67 7.75
C ALA A 171 -8.69 -10.15 6.37
N TYR A 172 -7.82 -10.85 5.71
CA TYR A 172 -7.35 -10.55 4.36
C TYR A 172 -8.46 -10.75 3.32
N VAL A 173 -9.03 -11.94 3.29
CA VAL A 173 -10.06 -12.32 2.31
C VAL A 173 -11.30 -11.43 2.38
N HIS A 174 -11.69 -11.00 3.59
CA HIS A 174 -12.90 -10.20 3.82
C HIS A 174 -12.63 -8.73 4.09
N SER A 175 -11.40 -8.25 3.88
CA SER A 175 -11.04 -6.83 3.93
C SER A 175 -11.35 -6.15 5.26
N TYR A 176 -11.05 -6.78 6.41
CA TYR A 176 -11.13 -6.08 7.70
C TYR A 176 -9.74 -5.95 8.34
N MET A 177 -9.54 -4.89 9.09
CA MET A 177 -8.23 -4.45 9.56
C MET A 177 -8.16 -4.41 11.09
N GLY A 178 -9.28 -4.47 11.79
CA GLY A 178 -9.32 -4.33 13.23
C GLY A 178 -10.59 -4.87 13.85
N MET A 179 -10.60 -4.93 15.19
CA MET A 179 -11.68 -5.51 15.97
C MET A 179 -13.05 -4.86 15.72
N LYS A 180 -13.10 -3.55 15.50
CA LYS A 180 -14.35 -2.86 15.17
C LYS A 180 -15.00 -3.40 13.90
N GLN A 181 -14.19 -3.68 12.88
CA GLN A 181 -14.68 -4.21 11.61
C GLN A 181 -15.01 -5.70 11.73
N LEU A 182 -14.20 -6.47 12.45
CA LEU A 182 -14.49 -7.87 12.75
C LEU A 182 -15.82 -8.02 13.50
N ARG A 183 -16.05 -7.25 14.58
CA ARG A 183 -17.31 -7.25 15.33
C ARG A 183 -18.50 -6.91 14.43
N ARG A 184 -18.41 -5.87 13.59
CA ARG A 184 -19.45 -5.53 12.61
C ARG A 184 -19.74 -6.70 11.65
N ARG A 185 -18.70 -7.43 11.21
CA ARG A 185 -18.87 -8.59 10.37
C ARG A 185 -19.58 -9.73 11.12
N LEU A 186 -19.16 -10.03 12.33
CA LEU A 186 -19.79 -11.06 13.15
C LEU A 186 -21.28 -10.73 13.42
N THR A 187 -21.58 -9.49 13.78
CA THR A 187 -22.96 -9.01 13.97
C THR A 187 -23.80 -9.19 12.70
N ARG A 188 -23.26 -8.85 11.54
CA ARG A 188 -23.96 -9.02 10.27
C ARG A 188 -24.23 -10.51 9.92
N LEU A 189 -23.32 -11.40 10.25
CA LEU A 189 -23.42 -12.82 9.90
C LEU A 189 -24.24 -13.64 10.90
N TYR A 190 -24.21 -13.29 12.19
CA TYR A 190 -24.73 -14.14 13.27
C TYR A 190 -25.73 -13.43 14.18
N GLY A 191 -26.08 -12.19 13.90
CA GLY A 191 -27.06 -11.40 14.64
C GLY A 191 -26.45 -10.38 15.61
N ASN A 192 -27.29 -9.43 16.06
CA ASN A 192 -26.86 -8.34 16.94
C ASN A 192 -26.43 -8.83 18.33
N ASP A 193 -26.93 -9.98 18.75
CA ASP A 193 -26.65 -10.64 20.03
C ASP A 193 -25.40 -11.52 20.02
N VAL A 194 -24.65 -11.59 18.89
CA VAL A 194 -23.51 -12.51 18.73
C VAL A 194 -22.48 -12.39 19.85
N LEU A 195 -22.23 -11.18 20.35
CA LEU A 195 -21.23 -10.95 21.40
C LEU A 195 -21.67 -11.47 22.79
N ASP A 196 -22.98 -11.67 22.99
CA ASP A 196 -23.57 -12.12 24.23
C ASP A 196 -24.00 -13.60 24.16
N ALA A 197 -24.42 -14.03 22.97
CA ALA A 197 -25.00 -15.37 22.76
C ALA A 197 -23.95 -16.47 22.47
N TYR A 198 -22.71 -16.09 22.15
CA TYR A 198 -21.63 -17.03 21.85
C TYR A 198 -20.51 -16.91 22.88
N SER A 199 -19.92 -18.05 23.24
CA SER A 199 -18.59 -18.07 23.86
C SER A 199 -17.50 -17.98 22.80
N PHE A 200 -16.38 -17.37 23.17
CA PHE A 200 -15.25 -17.13 22.25
C PHE A 200 -13.99 -17.80 22.76
N ALA A 201 -13.19 -18.30 21.81
CA ALA A 201 -11.84 -18.76 22.07
C ALA A 201 -10.92 -18.30 20.94
N ARG A 202 -9.69 -17.95 21.28
CA ARG A 202 -8.65 -17.45 20.35
C ARG A 202 -7.69 -18.57 20.00
N PHE A 203 -7.19 -18.58 18.76
CA PHE A 203 -6.16 -19.49 18.28
C PHE A 203 -5.27 -18.85 17.23
N THR A 204 -4.13 -19.48 16.94
CA THR A 204 -3.27 -19.16 15.79
C THR A 204 -3.22 -20.37 14.87
N SER A 205 -2.92 -20.16 13.59
CA SER A 205 -2.71 -21.24 12.61
C SER A 205 -1.51 -20.96 11.70
N GLU A 206 -0.88 -22.02 11.25
CA GLU A 206 -0.01 -21.98 10.08
C GLU A 206 -0.88 -22.22 8.85
N SER A 207 -0.80 -21.32 7.87
CA SER A 207 -1.71 -21.34 6.72
C SER A 207 -0.94 -21.50 5.42
N TYR A 208 -1.42 -22.38 4.55
CA TYR A 208 -0.85 -22.71 3.25
C TYR A 208 -1.95 -22.78 2.20
N ILE A 209 -1.66 -22.35 0.96
CA ILE A 209 -2.60 -22.44 -0.16
C ILE A 209 -1.91 -22.99 -1.39
N SER A 210 -2.63 -23.75 -2.21
CA SER A 210 -2.10 -24.30 -3.46
C SER A 210 -2.15 -23.31 -4.62
N PHE A 211 -1.07 -23.28 -5.43
CA PHE A 211 -1.01 -22.64 -6.72
C PHE A 211 -0.41 -23.62 -7.74
N GLY A 212 -1.24 -24.11 -8.66
CA GLY A 212 -0.86 -25.22 -9.50
C GLY A 212 -0.47 -26.42 -8.66
N GLU A 213 0.76 -26.91 -8.82
CA GLU A 213 1.31 -28.07 -8.11
C GLU A 213 2.12 -27.72 -6.85
N ARG A 214 2.21 -26.46 -6.47
CA ARG A 214 3.01 -25.99 -5.33
C ARG A 214 2.17 -25.44 -4.20
N TRP A 215 2.68 -25.56 -2.97
CA TRP A 215 2.18 -24.83 -1.81
C TRP A 215 2.82 -23.45 -1.71
N VAL A 216 2.01 -22.48 -1.23
CA VAL A 216 2.48 -21.16 -0.83
C VAL A 216 2.04 -20.91 0.60
N ARG A 217 3.00 -20.56 1.46
CA ARG A 217 2.70 -20.19 2.84
C ARG A 217 2.04 -18.82 2.89
N LEU A 218 1.03 -18.68 3.74
CA LEU A 218 0.32 -17.41 3.95
C LEU A 218 0.73 -16.80 5.28
N TRP A 219 0.87 -15.49 5.29
CA TRP A 219 1.01 -14.67 6.48
C TRP A 219 -0.05 -13.59 6.47
N ARG A 220 -0.89 -13.50 7.49
CA ARG A 220 -2.11 -12.66 7.52
C ARG A 220 -3.04 -12.89 6.31
N GLY A 221 -3.02 -14.07 5.73
CA GLY A 221 -3.75 -14.40 4.51
C GLY A 221 -3.09 -13.95 3.21
N HIS A 222 -1.96 -13.26 3.28
CA HIS A 222 -1.16 -12.87 2.12
C HIS A 222 -0.04 -13.89 1.88
N PRO A 223 0.28 -14.27 0.62
CA PRO A 223 1.47 -15.04 0.31
C PRO A 223 2.73 -14.38 0.86
N LEU A 224 3.64 -15.17 1.43
CA LEU A 224 4.90 -14.62 1.93
C LEU A 224 5.70 -13.96 0.80
N ASN A 225 6.13 -12.74 1.03
CA ASN A 225 7.10 -12.08 0.16
C ASN A 225 8.50 -12.62 0.48
N GLY A 226 9.20 -13.04 -0.55
CA GLY A 226 10.62 -13.30 -0.44
C GLY A 226 11.45 -12.00 -0.33
N PRO A 227 12.77 -12.10 -0.39
CA PRO A 227 13.67 -10.96 -0.29
C PRO A 227 13.39 -9.91 -1.36
N LEU A 228 13.73 -8.65 -1.06
CA LEU A 228 13.67 -7.57 -2.04
C LEU A 228 14.76 -7.78 -3.09
N THR A 229 14.33 -7.95 -4.34
CA THR A 229 15.25 -8.07 -5.50
C THR A 229 14.86 -7.08 -6.58
N GLN A 230 15.83 -6.76 -7.46
CA GLN A 230 15.58 -5.91 -8.63
C GLN A 230 14.46 -6.49 -9.51
N ALA A 231 14.44 -7.80 -9.71
CA ALA A 231 13.40 -8.48 -10.50
C ALA A 231 12.01 -8.29 -9.90
N ARG A 232 11.87 -8.33 -8.57
CA ARG A 232 10.60 -8.09 -7.88
C ARG A 232 10.15 -6.63 -7.97
N LEU A 233 11.09 -5.67 -7.87
CA LEU A 233 10.76 -4.25 -8.09
C LEU A 233 10.21 -4.02 -9.49
N VAL A 234 10.89 -4.58 -10.50
CA VAL A 234 10.43 -4.51 -11.90
C VAL A 234 9.06 -5.16 -12.04
N GLN A 235 8.87 -6.39 -11.53
CA GLN A 235 7.59 -7.09 -11.61
C GLN A 235 6.44 -6.30 -10.96
N ALA A 236 6.66 -5.78 -9.76
CA ALA A 236 5.66 -4.99 -9.04
C ALA A 236 5.29 -3.71 -9.81
N THR A 237 6.29 -3.06 -10.39
CA THR A 237 6.11 -1.85 -11.21
C THR A 237 5.33 -2.15 -12.49
N GLU A 238 5.69 -3.21 -13.21
CA GLU A 238 5.00 -3.61 -14.44
C GLU A 238 3.54 -3.97 -14.15
N LEU A 239 3.26 -4.74 -13.11
CA LEU A 239 1.89 -5.07 -12.69
C LEU A 239 1.07 -3.81 -12.38
N ALA A 240 1.65 -2.83 -11.69
CA ALA A 240 0.96 -1.59 -11.33
C ALA A 240 0.70 -0.70 -12.56
N VAL A 241 1.67 -0.57 -13.46
CA VAL A 241 1.49 0.20 -14.71
C VAL A 241 0.48 -0.49 -15.62
N ASP A 242 0.55 -1.81 -15.78
CA ASP A 242 -0.43 -2.58 -16.54
C ASP A 242 -1.85 -2.41 -15.98
N HIS A 243 -1.98 -2.39 -14.64
CA HIS A 243 -3.26 -2.10 -14.01
C HIS A 243 -3.81 -0.73 -14.40
N ILE A 244 -2.97 0.32 -14.33
CA ILE A 244 -3.36 1.70 -14.70
C ILE A 244 -3.81 1.75 -16.16
N LEU A 245 -3.02 1.16 -17.07
CA LEU A 245 -3.29 1.19 -18.51
C LEU A 245 -4.53 0.38 -18.89
N ARG A 246 -4.66 -0.85 -18.36
CA ARG A 246 -5.77 -1.77 -18.65
C ARG A 246 -7.12 -1.24 -18.17
N ASN A 247 -7.14 -0.53 -17.04
CA ASN A 247 -8.35 0.01 -16.43
C ASN A 247 -8.60 1.49 -16.76
N GLN A 248 -7.84 2.08 -17.69
CA GLN A 248 -8.10 3.44 -18.15
C GLN A 248 -9.40 3.49 -18.96
N GLN A 249 -10.25 4.48 -18.68
CA GLN A 249 -11.49 4.73 -19.41
C GLN A 249 -11.20 5.41 -20.76
N ALA A 250 -12.15 5.34 -21.69
CA ALA A 250 -12.01 5.92 -23.02
C ALA A 250 -11.79 7.44 -23.00
N ASP A 251 -12.34 8.14 -22.00
CA ASP A 251 -12.18 9.59 -21.81
C ASP A 251 -10.85 10.00 -21.15
N GLY A 252 -9.99 9.04 -20.80
CA GLY A 252 -8.69 9.27 -20.19
C GLY A 252 -8.67 9.15 -18.66
N ARG A 253 -9.84 9.02 -18.00
CA ARG A 253 -9.87 8.76 -16.55
C ARG A 253 -9.32 7.38 -16.21
N PHE A 254 -8.73 7.26 -15.01
CA PHE A 254 -8.30 5.98 -14.45
C PHE A 254 -9.41 5.32 -13.63
N LEU A 255 -9.30 4.02 -13.37
CA LEU A 255 -10.10 3.37 -12.34
C LEU A 255 -9.76 4.01 -10.98
N TYR A 256 -10.73 4.73 -10.41
CA TYR A 256 -10.48 5.54 -9.22
C TYR A 256 -10.34 4.70 -7.95
N TYR A 257 -11.28 3.78 -7.74
CA TYR A 257 -11.39 2.95 -6.54
C TYR A 257 -11.90 1.55 -6.90
N TYR A 258 -11.35 0.55 -6.25
CA TYR A 258 -11.84 -0.81 -6.34
C TYR A 258 -11.56 -1.59 -5.06
N ASN A 259 -12.51 -2.43 -4.63
CA ASN A 259 -12.37 -3.37 -3.52
C ASN A 259 -12.44 -4.80 -4.04
N ALA A 260 -11.30 -5.49 -4.04
CA ALA A 260 -11.17 -6.84 -4.60
C ALA A 260 -11.97 -7.91 -3.81
N ALA A 261 -12.17 -7.71 -2.49
CA ALA A 261 -12.95 -8.63 -1.67
C ALA A 261 -14.46 -8.53 -1.88
N LEU A 262 -14.94 -7.40 -2.41
CA LEU A 262 -16.36 -7.12 -2.61
C LEU A 262 -16.73 -7.02 -4.10
N ASP A 263 -15.76 -7.15 -5.00
CA ASP A 263 -15.90 -6.87 -6.44
C ASP A 263 -16.66 -5.55 -6.68
N SER A 264 -16.20 -4.46 -6.04
CA SER A 264 -16.96 -3.23 -5.96
C SER A 264 -16.12 -1.99 -6.26
N ARG A 265 -16.66 -1.12 -7.10
CA ARG A 265 -16.13 0.23 -7.39
C ARG A 265 -16.70 1.30 -6.44
N ARG A 266 -17.58 0.94 -5.50
CA ARG A 266 -18.19 1.88 -4.56
C ARG A 266 -17.17 2.30 -3.49
N ASP A 267 -16.76 3.57 -3.55
CA ASP A 267 -15.82 4.16 -2.60
C ASP A 267 -16.42 4.22 -1.18
N HIS A 268 -15.74 3.64 -0.22
CA HIS A 268 -16.18 3.60 1.18
C HIS A 268 -16.13 4.98 1.88
N GLU A 269 -15.34 5.92 1.36
CA GLU A 269 -15.28 7.31 1.83
C GLU A 269 -16.48 8.12 1.28
N HIS A 270 -17.06 7.67 0.17
CA HIS A 270 -18.19 8.32 -0.50
C HIS A 270 -19.33 7.32 -0.79
N PRO A 271 -19.88 6.67 0.27
CA PRO A 271 -20.81 5.53 0.11
C PRO A 271 -22.12 5.91 -0.58
N ASN A 272 -22.50 7.20 -0.56
CA ASN A 272 -23.72 7.71 -1.20
C ASN A 272 -23.54 8.02 -2.70
N ARG A 273 -22.33 7.87 -3.25
CA ARG A 273 -22.09 8.03 -4.68
C ARG A 273 -22.30 6.70 -5.39
N ASP A 274 -23.06 6.74 -6.47
CA ASP A 274 -23.25 5.60 -7.37
C ASP A 274 -22.02 5.49 -8.29
N PRO A 275 -21.33 4.32 -8.34
CA PRO A 275 -20.11 4.18 -9.13
C PRO A 275 -20.32 4.27 -10.64
N ASP A 276 -21.54 4.02 -11.13
CA ASP A 276 -21.84 4.04 -12.57
C ASP A 276 -22.49 5.35 -13.01
N ARG A 277 -23.36 5.94 -12.18
CA ARG A 277 -24.14 7.15 -12.54
C ARG A 277 -23.52 8.45 -12.05
N ASN A 278 -22.88 8.44 -10.87
CA ASN A 278 -22.30 9.64 -10.25
C ASN A 278 -21.07 9.28 -9.41
N PRO A 279 -20.01 8.70 -10.03
CA PRO A 279 -18.82 8.27 -9.31
C PRO A 279 -18.13 9.46 -8.66
N PHE A 280 -17.57 9.23 -7.48
CA PHE A 280 -16.60 10.16 -6.94
C PHE A 280 -15.28 10.02 -7.71
N TYR A 281 -14.68 11.16 -8.06
CA TYR A 281 -13.37 11.20 -8.70
C TYR A 281 -12.56 12.39 -8.17
N ASN A 282 -11.25 12.22 -8.01
CA ASN A 282 -10.37 13.27 -7.50
C ASN A 282 -9.30 13.61 -8.54
N ILE A 283 -9.33 14.83 -9.05
CA ILE A 283 -8.47 15.30 -10.13
C ILE A 283 -7.00 15.43 -9.72
N VAL A 284 -6.70 15.66 -8.43
CA VAL A 284 -5.32 15.68 -7.91
C VAL A 284 -4.69 14.29 -8.07
N ARG A 285 -5.42 13.25 -7.65
CA ARG A 285 -4.98 11.85 -7.76
C ARG A 285 -4.89 11.36 -9.19
N HIS A 286 -5.73 11.90 -10.07
CA HIS A 286 -5.65 11.68 -11.52
C HIS A 286 -4.28 12.11 -12.06
N SER A 287 -3.85 13.33 -11.72
CA SER A 287 -2.55 13.86 -12.15
C SER A 287 -1.38 13.02 -11.65
N GLY A 288 -1.48 12.45 -10.43
CA GLY A 288 -0.51 11.49 -9.92
C GLY A 288 -0.42 10.20 -10.74
N GLY A 289 -1.56 9.70 -11.22
CA GLY A 289 -1.60 8.54 -12.14
C GLY A 289 -0.89 8.82 -13.47
N ILE A 290 -0.99 10.05 -14.00
CA ILE A 290 -0.24 10.49 -15.20
C ILE A 290 1.26 10.40 -14.94
N LEU A 291 1.75 10.94 -13.81
CA LEU A 291 3.17 10.91 -13.46
C LEU A 291 3.72 9.48 -13.42
N THR A 292 2.96 8.54 -12.90
CA THR A 292 3.38 7.13 -12.83
C THR A 292 3.66 6.56 -14.22
N GLY A 293 2.76 6.77 -15.18
CA GLY A 293 2.96 6.33 -16.57
C GLY A 293 4.15 7.01 -17.26
N LEU A 294 4.35 8.31 -17.00
CA LEU A 294 5.49 9.06 -17.56
C LEU A 294 6.84 8.60 -16.97
N TYR A 295 6.91 8.33 -15.65
CA TYR A 295 8.12 7.79 -15.03
C TYR A 295 8.45 6.39 -15.55
N HIS A 296 7.44 5.56 -15.78
CA HIS A 296 7.65 4.25 -16.39
C HIS A 296 8.21 4.37 -17.82
N ALA A 297 7.62 5.24 -18.66
CA ALA A 297 8.14 5.48 -20.00
C ALA A 297 9.58 6.00 -19.98
N ARG A 298 9.92 6.88 -19.02
CA ARG A 298 11.28 7.38 -18.83
C ARG A 298 12.27 6.29 -18.42
N LEU A 299 11.87 5.37 -17.54
CA LEU A 299 12.74 4.27 -17.09
C LEU A 299 12.99 3.24 -18.18
N THR A 300 11.94 2.88 -18.92
CA THR A 300 11.97 1.76 -19.87
C THR A 300 12.32 2.17 -21.31
N GLY A 301 12.17 3.45 -21.64
CA GLY A 301 12.20 3.93 -23.03
C GLY A 301 11.01 3.47 -23.88
N SER A 302 10.00 2.87 -23.27
CA SER A 302 8.83 2.32 -23.96
C SER A 302 7.72 3.36 -24.13
N ASP A 303 7.20 3.48 -25.35
CA ASP A 303 6.10 4.40 -25.69
C ASP A 303 4.71 3.91 -25.27
N ARG A 304 4.60 2.69 -24.73
CA ARG A 304 3.29 2.06 -24.44
C ARG A 304 2.39 2.90 -23.51
N ALA A 305 2.99 3.67 -22.60
CA ALA A 305 2.25 4.53 -21.67
C ALA A 305 1.96 5.93 -22.25
N LEU A 306 2.68 6.40 -23.28
CA LEU A 306 2.62 7.80 -23.74
C LEU A 306 1.23 8.20 -24.27
N ALA A 307 0.63 7.39 -25.15
CA ALA A 307 -0.69 7.70 -25.69
C ALA A 307 -1.78 7.66 -24.61
N PRO A 308 -1.84 6.66 -23.70
CA PRO A 308 -2.72 6.69 -22.54
C PRO A 308 -2.51 7.92 -21.63
N MET A 309 -1.26 8.30 -21.34
CA MET A 309 -0.99 9.48 -20.52
C MET A 309 -1.39 10.79 -21.20
N ARG A 310 -1.23 10.91 -22.51
CA ARG A 310 -1.75 12.05 -23.27
C ARG A 310 -3.27 12.16 -23.16
N ARG A 311 -4.02 11.07 -23.31
CA ARG A 311 -5.48 11.10 -23.08
C ARG A 311 -5.84 11.55 -21.67
N ALA A 312 -5.07 11.13 -20.66
CA ALA A 312 -5.29 11.56 -19.30
C ALA A 312 -4.95 13.05 -19.10
N ILE A 313 -3.89 13.57 -19.73
CA ILE A 313 -3.56 15.00 -19.75
C ILE A 313 -4.67 15.80 -20.43
N ASP A 314 -5.17 15.34 -21.57
CA ASP A 314 -6.25 16.02 -22.31
C ASP A 314 -7.53 16.05 -21.47
N TYR A 315 -7.86 14.96 -20.75
CA TYR A 315 -8.96 14.96 -19.78
C TYR A 315 -8.76 15.98 -18.65
N LEU A 316 -7.55 16.06 -18.08
CA LEU A 316 -7.20 17.04 -17.05
C LEU A 316 -7.40 18.47 -17.56
N LEU A 317 -6.86 18.79 -18.74
CA LEU A 317 -6.92 20.13 -19.33
C LEU A 317 -8.34 20.53 -19.76
N ALA A 318 -9.19 19.57 -20.11
CA ALA A 318 -10.62 19.82 -20.35
C ALA A 318 -11.36 20.30 -19.08
N GLN A 319 -10.79 20.16 -17.90
CA GLN A 319 -11.32 20.70 -16.65
C GLN A 319 -10.77 22.09 -16.31
N ALA A 320 -9.91 22.67 -17.15
CA ALA A 320 -9.32 23.99 -16.89
C ALA A 320 -10.36 25.10 -17.08
N ARG A 321 -10.28 26.11 -16.22
CA ARG A 321 -11.00 27.38 -16.36
C ARG A 321 -10.01 28.52 -16.49
N THR A 322 -10.26 29.39 -17.45
CA THR A 322 -9.42 30.55 -17.75
C THR A 322 -9.90 31.77 -16.96
N TYR A 323 -8.98 32.59 -16.50
CA TYR A 323 -9.22 33.89 -15.91
C TYR A 323 -7.98 34.80 -16.12
N GLU A 324 -8.12 36.07 -15.84
CA GLU A 324 -7.02 37.04 -15.85
C GLU A 324 -6.54 37.31 -14.41
N THR A 325 -5.23 37.20 -14.17
CA THR A 325 -4.60 37.52 -12.90
C THR A 325 -4.64 39.02 -12.60
N HIS A 326 -4.37 39.41 -11.35
CA HIS A 326 -4.35 40.82 -10.97
C HIS A 326 -3.32 41.68 -11.76
N ASP A 327 -2.24 41.03 -12.24
CA ASP A 327 -1.22 41.66 -13.08
C ASP A 327 -1.48 41.52 -14.60
N GLY A 328 -2.71 41.16 -14.99
CA GLY A 328 -3.16 41.13 -16.39
C GLY A 328 -2.70 39.91 -17.18
N ARG A 329 -2.33 38.81 -16.55
CA ARG A 329 -1.88 37.59 -17.24
C ARG A 329 -3.00 36.58 -17.37
N GLU A 330 -3.05 35.92 -18.49
CA GLU A 330 -3.95 34.81 -18.66
C GLU A 330 -3.49 33.60 -17.83
N ALA A 331 -4.40 33.04 -17.02
CA ALA A 331 -4.15 31.96 -16.09
C ALA A 331 -5.22 30.89 -16.19
N HIS A 332 -4.82 29.63 -15.86
CA HIS A 332 -5.70 28.48 -15.78
C HIS A 332 -5.66 27.88 -14.39
N TYR A 333 -6.83 27.48 -13.87
CA TYR A 333 -6.90 26.57 -12.73
C TYR A 333 -7.76 25.34 -13.06
N ILE A 334 -7.42 24.21 -12.46
CA ILE A 334 -8.20 22.97 -12.65
C ILE A 334 -9.44 23.03 -11.76
N TYR A 335 -10.61 23.04 -12.38
CA TYR A 335 -11.89 23.08 -11.70
C TYR A 335 -12.60 21.73 -11.78
N TYR A 336 -12.80 21.10 -10.64
CA TYR A 336 -13.44 19.80 -10.55
C TYR A 336 -14.30 19.67 -9.28
N ASN A 337 -15.46 19.03 -9.39
CA ASN A 337 -16.39 18.86 -8.24
C ASN A 337 -16.67 20.20 -7.52
N ARG A 338 -16.91 21.27 -8.27
CA ARG A 338 -17.22 22.63 -7.77
C ARG A 338 -16.07 23.25 -6.96
N LYS A 339 -14.82 22.82 -7.20
CA LYS A 339 -13.63 23.31 -6.49
C LYS A 339 -12.48 23.53 -7.46
N GLY A 340 -11.77 24.63 -7.26
CA GLY A 340 -10.46 24.91 -7.87
C GLY A 340 -9.37 24.68 -6.81
N LYS A 341 -8.88 23.45 -6.70
CA LYS A 341 -7.85 23.06 -5.72
C LYS A 341 -6.47 23.45 -6.21
N LEU A 342 -5.67 24.11 -5.38
CA LEU A 342 -4.27 24.43 -5.69
C LEU A 342 -3.48 23.17 -6.09
N GLY A 343 -3.62 22.07 -5.33
CA GLY A 343 -2.94 20.82 -5.64
C GLY A 343 -3.33 20.22 -6.99
N GLY A 344 -4.60 20.40 -7.44
CA GLY A 344 -5.03 19.96 -8.77
C GLY A 344 -4.27 20.65 -9.91
N SER A 345 -4.07 21.94 -9.78
CA SER A 345 -3.25 22.75 -10.71
C SER A 345 -1.77 22.42 -10.58
N GLY A 346 -1.28 22.20 -9.33
CA GLY A 346 0.13 21.92 -9.05
C GLY A 346 0.61 20.59 -9.62
N VAL A 347 -0.02 19.46 -9.25
CA VAL A 347 0.36 18.15 -9.77
C VAL A 347 0.06 18.03 -11.26
N GLY A 348 -0.99 18.73 -11.74
CA GLY A 348 -1.27 18.86 -13.18
C GLY A 348 -0.11 19.52 -13.93
N LEU A 349 0.36 20.67 -13.45
CA LEU A 349 1.52 21.36 -14.03
C LEU A 349 2.77 20.47 -14.01
N TYR A 350 3.01 19.75 -12.92
CA TYR A 350 4.14 18.83 -12.82
C TYR A 350 4.06 17.70 -13.86
N ALA A 351 2.85 17.17 -14.11
CA ALA A 351 2.65 16.17 -15.15
C ALA A 351 2.92 16.71 -16.57
N LEU A 352 2.53 17.96 -16.86
CA LEU A 352 2.87 18.61 -18.14
C LEU A 352 4.39 18.80 -18.29
N ALA A 353 5.06 19.22 -17.23
CA ALA A 353 6.51 19.41 -17.22
C ALA A 353 7.27 18.08 -17.42
N GLU A 354 6.84 16.99 -16.75
CA GLU A 354 7.43 15.66 -16.97
C GLU A 354 7.16 15.13 -18.39
N HIS A 355 5.98 15.40 -18.97
CA HIS A 355 5.72 15.08 -20.38
C HIS A 355 6.68 15.83 -21.30
N ARG A 356 6.87 17.14 -21.09
CA ARG A 356 7.82 17.97 -21.84
C ARG A 356 9.26 17.48 -21.71
N ARG A 357 9.69 17.17 -20.46
CA ARG A 357 11.00 16.61 -20.15
C ARG A 357 11.26 15.29 -20.89
N LEU A 358 10.27 14.40 -20.89
CA LEU A 358 10.39 13.07 -21.48
C LEU A 358 10.39 13.09 -23.00
N THR A 359 9.50 13.88 -23.61
CA THR A 359 9.20 13.79 -25.04
C THR A 359 9.80 14.93 -25.89
N GLY A 360 10.17 16.04 -25.27
CA GLY A 360 10.51 17.28 -25.97
C GLY A 360 9.31 17.98 -26.64
N ASP A 361 8.10 17.40 -26.58
CA ASP A 361 6.91 17.91 -27.25
C ASP A 361 6.35 19.14 -26.53
N ARG A 362 6.21 20.26 -27.25
CA ARG A 362 5.79 21.56 -26.74
C ARG A 362 4.27 21.78 -26.71
N ARG A 363 3.46 20.80 -27.10
CA ARG A 363 1.99 20.94 -27.26
C ARG A 363 1.27 21.46 -26.01
N TYR A 364 1.82 21.21 -24.83
CA TYR A 364 1.22 21.62 -23.55
C TYR A 364 1.92 22.82 -22.91
N ASP A 365 2.95 23.42 -23.53
CA ASP A 365 3.74 24.50 -22.93
C ASP A 365 2.87 25.72 -22.58
N GLU A 366 1.92 26.08 -23.46
CA GLU A 366 1.01 27.20 -23.21
C GLU A 366 0.04 26.92 -22.04
N ALA A 367 -0.52 25.72 -21.94
CA ALA A 367 -1.35 25.33 -20.81
C ALA A 367 -0.53 25.32 -19.50
N ALA A 368 0.72 24.85 -19.56
CA ALA A 368 1.64 24.88 -18.44
C ALA A 368 1.95 26.31 -17.97
N ARG A 369 2.21 27.23 -18.90
CA ARG A 369 2.41 28.67 -18.62
C ARG A 369 1.21 29.24 -17.86
N ARG A 370 0.00 28.99 -18.33
CA ARG A 370 -1.23 29.51 -17.71
C ARG A 370 -1.48 28.90 -16.33
N LEU A 371 -1.18 27.60 -16.13
CA LEU A 371 -1.24 26.96 -14.80
C LEU A 371 -0.16 27.54 -13.85
N ALA A 372 1.05 27.80 -14.35
CA ALA A 372 2.11 28.43 -13.57
C ALA A 372 1.74 29.87 -13.14
N ASN A 373 1.13 30.66 -14.02
CA ASN A 373 0.61 32.00 -13.69
C ASN A 373 -0.43 31.91 -12.55
N HIS A 374 -1.36 30.97 -12.63
CA HIS A 374 -2.34 30.73 -11.57
C HIS A 374 -1.65 30.41 -10.23
N ILE A 375 -0.73 29.43 -10.22
CA ILE A 375 -0.06 29.00 -8.98
C ILE A 375 0.75 30.15 -8.38
N ALA A 376 1.45 30.93 -9.21
CA ALA A 376 2.22 32.09 -8.75
C ALA A 376 1.34 33.17 -8.12
N GLU A 377 0.14 33.41 -8.67
CA GLU A 377 -0.84 34.35 -8.11
C GLU A 377 -1.42 33.87 -6.77
N GLN A 378 -1.52 32.53 -6.56
CA GLN A 378 -1.97 32.01 -5.27
C GLN A 378 -0.93 32.16 -4.15
N ILE A 379 0.29 32.61 -4.44
CA ILE A 379 1.31 32.93 -3.41
C ILE A 379 1.08 34.39 -2.95
N THR A 380 0.58 34.55 -1.74
CA THR A 380 0.31 35.87 -1.16
C THR A 380 1.60 36.63 -0.82
N ASP A 381 1.48 37.89 -0.42
CA ASP A 381 2.63 38.68 0.01
C ASP A 381 3.31 38.14 1.27
N SER A 382 2.55 37.45 2.13
CA SER A 382 3.08 36.73 3.29
C SER A 382 3.88 35.48 2.92
N GLY A 383 3.67 34.95 1.71
CA GLY A 383 4.21 33.68 1.21
C GLY A 383 3.29 32.49 1.51
N GLU A 384 2.18 32.67 2.23
CA GLU A 384 1.16 31.62 2.35
C GLU A 384 0.44 31.45 1.01
N PHE A 385 0.03 30.23 0.70
CA PHE A 385 -0.79 29.97 -0.48
C PHE A 385 -2.28 30.14 -0.18
N ILE A 386 -3.04 30.61 -1.15
CA ILE A 386 -4.48 30.42 -1.18
C ILE A 386 -4.75 29.00 -1.66
N TYR A 387 -5.30 28.15 -0.82
CA TYR A 387 -5.38 26.69 -1.04
C TYR A 387 -6.45 26.27 -2.07
N TYR A 388 -7.41 27.16 -2.34
CA TYR A 388 -8.46 26.97 -3.34
C TYR A 388 -8.74 28.29 -4.06
N LYS A 389 -8.76 28.30 -5.38
CA LYS A 389 -9.28 29.47 -6.13
C LYS A 389 -10.79 29.60 -5.94
N VAL A 390 -11.47 28.44 -5.90
CA VAL A 390 -12.93 28.34 -5.74
C VAL A 390 -13.26 27.15 -4.84
N TYR A 391 -14.22 27.32 -3.92
CA TYR A 391 -14.76 26.23 -3.10
C TYR A 391 -16.30 26.29 -3.12
N LEU A 392 -16.94 25.22 -3.65
CA LEU A 392 -18.40 25.15 -3.88
C LEU A 392 -18.94 26.35 -4.65
N ASP A 393 -18.25 26.71 -5.73
CA ASP A 393 -18.54 27.82 -6.66
C ASP A 393 -18.39 29.23 -6.05
N LYS A 394 -17.81 29.33 -4.85
CA LYS A 394 -17.45 30.61 -4.23
C LYS A 394 -15.96 30.83 -4.33
N GLU A 395 -15.58 32.05 -4.70
CA GLU A 395 -14.18 32.47 -4.67
C GLU A 395 -13.64 32.42 -3.23
N VAL A 396 -12.41 32.00 -3.07
CA VAL A 396 -11.70 31.89 -1.79
C VAL A 396 -10.56 32.90 -1.79
N THR A 397 -10.40 33.59 -0.67
CA THR A 397 -9.36 34.60 -0.46
C THR A 397 -8.39 34.17 0.65
N GLU A 398 -7.30 34.91 0.85
CA GLU A 398 -6.35 34.68 1.94
C GLU A 398 -7.05 34.68 3.32
N ALA A 399 -8.09 35.49 3.51
CA ALA A 399 -8.86 35.54 4.75
C ALA A 399 -9.55 34.20 5.10
N ASP A 400 -9.80 33.36 4.10
CA ASP A 400 -10.44 32.06 4.26
C ASP A 400 -9.45 30.92 4.56
N ASN A 401 -8.12 31.18 4.53
CA ASN A 401 -7.08 30.17 4.65
C ASN A 401 -7.18 29.33 5.94
N GLY A 402 -7.62 29.93 7.05
CA GLY A 402 -7.87 29.21 8.29
C GLY A 402 -8.94 28.13 8.19
N LYS A 403 -9.94 28.33 7.31
CA LYS A 403 -11.04 27.39 7.07
C LYS A 403 -10.69 26.33 6.03
N TYR A 404 -9.90 26.69 5.04
CA TYR A 404 -9.64 25.84 3.88
C TYR A 404 -8.19 25.37 3.79
N PHE A 405 -7.48 25.34 4.93
CA PHE A 405 -6.09 24.91 4.99
C PHE A 405 -5.88 23.51 4.37
N SER A 406 -4.80 23.36 3.62
CA SER A 406 -4.31 22.08 3.14
C SER A 406 -2.81 21.97 3.32
N PHE A 407 -2.38 20.95 4.04
CA PHE A 407 -0.96 20.74 4.35
C PHE A 407 -0.13 20.42 3.10
N TYR A 408 -0.68 19.66 2.15
CA TYR A 408 0.08 19.12 1.00
C TYR A 408 0.00 19.97 -0.27
N TYR A 409 -1.07 20.74 -0.48
CA TYR A 409 -1.24 21.50 -1.72
C TYR A 409 -0.10 22.47 -2.05
N PRO A 410 0.54 23.16 -1.07
CA PRO A 410 1.72 23.98 -1.35
C PRO A 410 2.90 23.21 -1.94
N GLY A 411 3.21 22.03 -1.37
CA GLY A 411 4.27 21.17 -1.90
C GLY A 411 3.94 20.66 -3.31
N GLU A 412 2.70 20.25 -3.55
CA GLU A 412 2.19 19.85 -4.87
C GLU A 412 2.33 21.00 -5.90
N ALA A 413 2.00 22.22 -5.49
CA ALA A 413 2.13 23.41 -6.31
C ALA A 413 3.61 23.74 -6.64
N LEU A 414 4.47 23.65 -5.64
CA LEU A 414 5.91 23.90 -5.81
C LEU A 414 6.59 22.84 -6.68
N CYS A 415 6.18 21.56 -6.62
CA CYS A 415 6.64 20.56 -7.59
C CYS A 415 6.26 20.95 -9.03
N GLY A 416 5.03 21.44 -9.24
CA GLY A 416 4.60 21.94 -10.53
C GLY A 416 5.45 23.13 -11.02
N LEU A 417 5.70 24.09 -10.14
CA LEU A 417 6.54 25.26 -10.48
C LEU A 417 7.99 24.85 -10.72
N ALA A 418 8.54 23.89 -9.99
CA ALA A 418 9.90 23.38 -10.21
C ALA A 418 10.04 22.75 -11.60
N GLY A 419 9.11 21.85 -11.96
CA GLY A 419 9.10 21.24 -13.28
C GLY A 419 8.92 22.26 -14.40
N TYR A 420 8.02 23.23 -14.22
CA TYR A 420 7.83 24.32 -15.19
C TYR A 420 9.10 25.16 -15.38
N TYR A 421 9.71 25.58 -14.29
CA TYR A 421 10.95 26.36 -14.29
C TYR A 421 12.10 25.64 -15.00
N LEU A 422 12.27 24.34 -14.71
CA LEU A 422 13.41 23.58 -15.21
C LEU A 422 13.25 23.11 -16.67
N TYR A 423 12.03 22.81 -17.11
CA TYR A 423 11.84 22.09 -18.38
C TYR A 423 11.03 22.84 -19.43
N ILE A 424 10.34 23.94 -19.06
CA ILE A 424 9.45 24.67 -19.97
C ILE A 424 9.82 26.15 -20.09
N LEU A 425 10.07 26.80 -18.95
CA LEU A 425 10.29 28.25 -18.90
C LEU A 425 11.67 28.62 -19.48
N GLU A 426 11.67 29.43 -20.55
CA GLU A 426 12.89 29.87 -21.22
C GLU A 426 13.21 31.35 -20.95
N ASP A 427 12.21 32.19 -20.62
CA ASP A 427 12.34 33.62 -20.37
C ASP A 427 13.01 33.95 -19.02
N GLU A 428 14.17 34.58 -19.02
CA GLU A 428 14.95 34.88 -17.82
C GLU A 428 14.30 35.90 -16.87
N VAL A 429 13.50 36.83 -17.40
CA VAL A 429 12.76 37.80 -16.56
C VAL A 429 11.65 37.07 -15.79
N GLU A 430 10.93 36.19 -16.48
CA GLU A 430 9.91 35.37 -15.85
C GLU A 430 10.52 34.37 -14.86
N LYS A 431 11.69 33.79 -15.16
CA LYS A 431 12.43 32.95 -14.19
C LYS A 431 12.74 33.72 -12.91
N ALA A 432 13.30 34.91 -13.01
CA ALA A 432 13.64 35.75 -11.86
C ALA A 432 12.39 36.11 -11.04
N ARG A 433 11.27 36.43 -11.69
CA ARG A 433 10.00 36.72 -11.04
C ARG A 433 9.47 35.48 -10.29
N LEU A 434 9.46 34.31 -10.94
CA LEU A 434 8.99 33.07 -10.37
C LEU A 434 9.84 32.66 -9.17
N LEU A 435 11.17 32.78 -9.28
CA LEU A 435 12.09 32.47 -8.17
C LEU A 435 11.79 33.34 -6.94
N ALA A 436 11.55 34.64 -7.12
CA ALA A 436 11.21 35.53 -6.01
C ALA A 436 9.93 35.07 -5.25
N ALA A 437 8.90 34.70 -6.01
CA ALA A 437 7.65 34.17 -5.43
C ALA A 437 7.87 32.84 -4.71
N VAL A 438 8.60 31.90 -5.33
CA VAL A 438 8.91 30.60 -4.74
C VAL A 438 9.73 30.76 -3.45
N HIS A 439 10.71 31.65 -3.40
CA HIS A 439 11.48 31.91 -2.17
C HIS A 439 10.61 32.45 -1.03
N ARG A 440 9.65 33.34 -1.32
CA ARG A 440 8.68 33.80 -0.32
C ARG A 440 7.85 32.64 0.21
N ALA A 441 7.32 31.80 -0.69
CA ALA A 441 6.54 30.65 -0.31
C ALA A 441 7.34 29.64 0.54
N LEU A 442 8.56 29.29 0.13
CA LEU A 442 9.42 28.39 0.88
C LEU A 442 9.74 28.92 2.29
N ARG A 443 10.03 30.21 2.40
CA ARG A 443 10.26 30.83 3.72
C ARG A 443 9.02 30.68 4.62
N PHE A 444 7.82 30.99 4.09
CA PHE A 444 6.59 30.81 4.85
C PHE A 444 6.41 29.35 5.27
N LEU A 445 6.51 28.40 4.34
CA LEU A 445 6.26 27.00 4.59
C LEU A 445 7.22 26.38 5.62
N ILE A 446 8.49 26.80 5.61
CA ILE A 446 9.52 26.24 6.49
C ILE A 446 9.57 26.94 7.85
N VAL A 447 9.42 28.27 7.88
CA VAL A 447 9.65 29.08 9.07
C VAL A 447 8.35 29.49 9.76
N GLU A 448 7.40 30.03 8.98
CA GLU A 448 6.19 30.64 9.54
C GLU A 448 5.04 29.62 9.73
N ARG A 449 4.82 28.71 8.77
CA ARG A 449 3.75 27.71 8.85
C ARG A 449 3.82 26.84 10.11
N PRO A 450 4.97 26.32 10.57
CA PRO A 450 5.06 25.56 11.81
C PRO A 450 4.61 26.33 13.06
N ARG A 451 4.67 27.67 13.02
CA ARG A 451 4.23 28.55 14.11
C ARG A 451 2.78 28.96 13.98
N THR A 452 2.36 29.39 12.79
CA THR A 452 1.02 29.95 12.53
C THR A 452 -0.04 28.87 12.35
N ARG A 453 0.36 27.65 11.96
CA ARG A 453 -0.51 26.49 11.71
C ARG A 453 -0.13 25.28 12.59
N ALA A 454 0.41 25.52 13.79
CA ALA A 454 0.88 24.46 14.69
C ALA A 454 -0.19 23.42 15.02
N SER A 455 -1.46 23.81 15.14
CA SER A 455 -2.59 22.94 15.40
C SER A 455 -2.91 21.98 14.25
N GLU A 456 -2.46 22.30 13.04
CA GLU A 456 -2.69 21.49 11.83
C GLU A 456 -1.59 20.43 11.62
N TYR A 457 -0.49 20.51 12.38
CA TYR A 457 0.57 19.50 12.35
C TYR A 457 0.16 18.28 13.17
N ARG A 458 0.13 17.14 12.53
CA ARG A 458 -0.21 15.85 13.16
C ARG A 458 1.06 15.04 13.44
N ALA A 459 0.89 13.94 14.18
CA ALA A 459 1.98 13.11 14.71
C ALA A 459 3.01 12.61 13.68
N LEU A 460 2.68 12.63 12.40
CA LEU A 460 3.59 12.27 11.31
C LEU A 460 3.58 13.37 10.24
N PRO A 461 4.17 14.53 10.51
CA PRO A 461 4.39 15.49 9.46
C PRO A 461 5.38 14.86 8.47
N SER A 462 4.97 14.74 7.23
CA SER A 462 5.89 14.52 6.13
C SER A 462 5.35 15.28 4.94
N ASP A 463 6.00 16.37 4.62
CA ASP A 463 5.67 17.12 3.42
C ASP A 463 6.48 16.58 2.24
N ALA A 464 6.18 15.32 1.87
CA ALA A 464 6.91 14.63 0.81
C ALA A 464 6.92 15.42 -0.51
N TRP A 465 5.82 16.09 -0.85
CA TRP A 465 5.75 16.94 -2.03
C TRP A 465 6.67 18.15 -1.93
N LEU A 466 6.74 18.80 -0.77
CA LEU A 466 7.67 19.92 -0.55
C LEU A 466 9.12 19.45 -0.59
N MET A 467 9.42 18.27 0.00
CA MET A 467 10.76 17.67 -0.07
C MET A 467 11.17 17.38 -1.53
N MET A 468 10.25 16.85 -2.33
CA MET A 468 10.49 16.61 -3.76
C MET A 468 10.71 17.93 -4.52
N ALA A 469 9.91 18.94 -4.28
CA ALA A 469 10.08 20.26 -4.92
C ALA A 469 11.44 20.87 -4.61
N MET A 470 11.89 20.81 -3.35
CA MET A 470 13.21 21.31 -2.96
C MET A 470 14.35 20.51 -3.59
N MET A 471 14.22 19.20 -3.69
CA MET A 471 15.21 18.35 -4.35
C MET A 471 15.32 18.69 -5.85
N GLU A 472 14.18 18.92 -6.53
CA GLU A 472 14.17 19.35 -7.96
C GLU A 472 14.84 20.72 -8.11
N PHE A 473 14.46 21.72 -7.32
CA PHE A 473 15.05 23.06 -7.36
C PHE A 473 16.53 23.09 -6.96
N TRP A 474 17.08 22.05 -6.29
CA TRP A 474 18.45 22.07 -5.80
C TRP A 474 19.53 22.25 -6.86
N ASP A 475 19.21 21.91 -8.12
CA ASP A 475 20.14 22.11 -9.24
C ASP A 475 20.29 23.61 -9.61
N GLU A 476 19.31 24.44 -9.26
CA GLU A 476 19.37 25.89 -9.38
C GLU A 476 20.19 26.49 -8.22
N PRO A 477 21.31 27.21 -8.46
CA PRO A 477 22.18 27.73 -7.42
C PRO A 477 21.47 28.61 -6.36
N ALA A 478 20.44 29.36 -6.75
CA ALA A 478 19.66 30.21 -5.85
C ALA A 478 18.94 29.43 -4.74
N PHE A 479 18.68 28.14 -4.96
CA PHE A 479 18.02 27.24 -3.99
C PHE A 479 18.99 26.44 -3.12
N ARG A 480 20.31 26.50 -3.35
CA ARG A 480 21.31 25.80 -2.53
C ARG A 480 21.53 26.51 -1.19
N ARG A 481 20.49 26.52 -0.36
CA ARG A 481 20.48 27.17 0.96
C ARG A 481 20.39 26.13 2.06
N ASP A 482 21.13 26.33 3.14
CA ASP A 482 21.09 25.46 4.32
C ASP A 482 19.67 25.28 4.86
N LEU A 483 18.89 26.37 4.91
CA LEU A 483 17.49 26.33 5.36
C LEU A 483 16.65 25.29 4.60
N TYR A 484 16.84 25.16 3.28
CA TYR A 484 16.08 24.23 2.46
C TYR A 484 16.57 22.80 2.59
N ARG A 485 17.89 22.62 2.60
CA ARG A 485 18.52 21.32 2.88
C ARG A 485 18.11 20.78 4.23
N ASP A 486 18.23 21.62 5.26
CA ASP A 486 18.00 21.22 6.64
C ASP A 486 16.53 20.88 6.90
N PHE A 487 15.58 21.54 6.21
CA PHE A 487 14.18 21.15 6.23
C PHE A 487 13.99 19.72 5.71
N VAL A 488 14.53 19.41 4.51
CA VAL A 488 14.40 18.08 3.89
C VAL A 488 14.98 17.00 4.80
N PHE A 489 16.16 17.24 5.37
CA PHE A 489 16.80 16.27 6.25
C PHE A 489 16.10 16.14 7.60
N THR A 490 15.58 17.22 8.16
CA THR A 490 14.82 17.16 9.42
C THR A 490 13.56 16.29 9.27
N ASP A 491 12.80 16.48 8.19
CA ASP A 491 11.61 15.68 7.90
C ASP A 491 11.98 14.21 7.63
N ALA A 492 13.01 13.96 6.81
CA ALA A 492 13.48 12.61 6.51
C ALA A 492 14.00 11.87 7.77
N ASP A 493 14.81 12.54 8.59
CA ASP A 493 15.32 11.97 9.84
C ASP A 493 14.15 11.65 10.82
N ALA A 494 13.11 12.50 10.86
CA ALA A 494 11.90 12.24 11.63
C ALA A 494 11.12 11.03 11.10
N MET A 495 10.99 10.88 9.78
CA MET A 495 10.37 9.70 9.17
C MET A 495 11.11 8.41 9.53
N VAL A 496 12.44 8.40 9.40
CA VAL A 496 13.27 7.22 9.70
C VAL A 496 13.16 6.83 11.19
N ARG A 497 13.13 7.80 12.11
CA ARG A 497 12.92 7.52 13.54
C ARG A 497 11.55 6.89 13.85
N GLN A 498 10.57 7.08 12.99
CA GLN A 498 9.21 6.53 13.15
C GLN A 498 8.98 5.25 12.35
N MET A 499 10.00 4.76 11.65
CA MET A 499 9.95 3.51 10.92
C MET A 499 10.34 2.35 11.82
N TYR A 500 9.57 1.29 11.81
CA TYR A 500 9.99 0.04 12.44
C TYR A 500 11.20 -0.54 11.72
N THR A 501 12.20 -0.91 12.49
CA THR A 501 13.33 -1.71 12.03
C THR A 501 13.00 -3.21 12.17
N VAL A 502 13.92 -4.05 11.73
CA VAL A 502 13.79 -5.52 11.89
C VAL A 502 13.83 -5.94 13.35
N ASP A 503 14.62 -5.19 14.15
CA ASP A 503 14.90 -5.57 15.54
C ASP A 503 13.80 -5.09 16.49
N ASP A 504 13.11 -3.99 16.18
CA ASP A 504 12.08 -3.40 17.05
C ASP A 504 10.64 -3.63 16.56
N ALA A 505 10.44 -4.16 15.33
CA ALA A 505 9.11 -4.47 14.84
C ALA A 505 8.44 -5.55 15.70
N PRO A 506 7.22 -5.30 16.22
CA PRO A 506 6.49 -6.29 17.03
C PRO A 506 6.12 -7.54 16.23
N TYR A 507 5.97 -7.40 14.92
CA TYR A 507 5.77 -8.48 13.97
C TYR A 507 6.70 -8.31 12.77
N PRO A 508 7.24 -9.38 12.20
CA PRO A 508 8.26 -9.28 11.15
C PRO A 508 7.82 -8.48 9.92
N ASP A 509 6.56 -8.57 9.55
CA ASP A 509 5.98 -7.86 8.41
C ASP A 509 5.73 -6.37 8.65
N TYR A 510 5.92 -5.88 9.88
CA TYR A 510 5.84 -4.47 10.20
C TYR A 510 7.15 -3.72 9.96
N ALA A 511 8.27 -4.44 9.83
CA ALA A 511 9.55 -3.83 9.49
C ALA A 511 9.44 -3.00 8.19
N GLY A 512 9.91 -1.76 8.22
CA GLY A 512 9.80 -0.81 7.11
C GLY A 512 8.50 -0.01 7.06
N ALA A 513 7.50 -0.35 7.87
CA ALA A 513 6.29 0.45 8.00
C ALA A 513 6.47 1.55 9.05
N PHE A 514 5.79 2.67 8.87
CA PHE A 514 5.80 3.77 9.84
C PHE A 514 4.86 3.48 11.00
N PHE A 515 5.31 3.78 12.20
CA PHE A 515 4.43 3.85 13.34
C PHE A 515 3.39 4.97 13.13
N TYR A 516 2.11 4.64 13.35
CA TYR A 516 1.03 5.58 13.17
C TYR A 516 0.08 5.55 14.36
N GLU A 517 0.02 6.66 15.09
CA GLU A 517 -0.72 6.77 16.36
C GLU A 517 -2.22 6.49 16.25
N PHE A 518 -2.81 6.80 15.09
CA PHE A 518 -4.25 6.68 14.85
C PHE A 518 -4.65 5.43 14.06
N GLY A 519 -3.71 4.55 13.75
CA GLY A 519 -3.96 3.32 13.00
C GLY A 519 -3.91 2.07 13.87
N GLU A 520 -4.72 1.08 13.56
CA GLU A 520 -4.65 -0.25 14.20
C GLU A 520 -3.44 -1.04 13.70
N TYR A 521 -2.81 -0.61 12.60
CA TYR A 521 -1.61 -1.18 12.01
C TYR A 521 -0.58 -0.10 11.69
N PRO A 522 0.72 -0.45 11.68
CA PRO A 522 1.74 0.34 11.03
C PRO A 522 1.38 0.61 9.56
N TYR A 523 1.86 1.70 9.03
CA TYR A 523 1.51 2.16 7.70
C TYR A 523 2.72 2.14 6.77
N ALA A 524 2.72 1.22 5.79
CA ALA A 524 3.66 1.24 4.68
C ALA A 524 3.16 2.29 3.66
N ASP A 525 3.83 3.44 3.60
CA ASP A 525 3.34 4.64 2.93
C ASP A 525 4.20 5.05 1.74
N GLY A 526 3.63 4.91 0.53
CA GLY A 526 4.30 5.30 -0.70
C GLY A 526 4.58 6.80 -0.82
N ALA A 527 3.73 7.66 -0.28
CA ALA A 527 3.96 9.12 -0.34
C ALA A 527 5.19 9.53 0.51
N ARG A 528 5.32 8.96 1.72
CA ARG A 528 6.52 9.15 2.54
C ARG A 528 7.76 8.56 1.89
N ALA A 529 7.61 7.42 1.22
CA ALA A 529 8.69 6.79 0.47
C ALA A 529 9.25 7.71 -0.62
N GLU A 530 8.38 8.42 -1.35
CA GLU A 530 8.80 9.40 -2.34
C GLU A 530 9.55 10.59 -1.71
N GLY A 531 9.11 11.07 -0.55
CA GLY A 531 9.81 12.13 0.20
C GLY A 531 11.19 11.67 0.70
N LEU A 532 11.28 10.44 1.24
CA LEU A 532 12.55 9.87 1.68
C LEU A 532 13.50 9.63 0.50
N MET A 533 12.98 9.26 -0.67
CA MET A 533 13.76 9.15 -1.90
C MET A 533 14.34 10.51 -2.33
N ALA A 534 13.56 11.58 -2.23
CA ALA A 534 14.04 12.93 -2.49
C ALA A 534 15.17 13.33 -1.53
N ALA A 535 15.04 13.01 -0.24
CA ALA A 535 16.08 13.25 0.76
C ALA A 535 17.36 12.43 0.48
N PHE A 536 17.22 11.17 0.06
CA PHE A 536 18.35 10.33 -0.34
C PHE A 536 19.10 10.92 -1.54
N THR A 537 18.37 11.34 -2.57
CA THR A 537 18.95 12.01 -3.74
C THR A 537 19.65 13.31 -3.35
N LEU A 538 19.05 14.11 -2.47
CA LEU A 538 19.67 15.35 -1.96
C LEU A 538 20.94 15.05 -1.15
N ALA A 539 20.93 14.02 -0.30
CA ALA A 539 22.11 13.60 0.47
C ALA A 539 23.30 13.25 -0.45
N HIS A 540 23.03 12.58 -1.58
CA HIS A 540 24.03 12.34 -2.62
C HIS A 540 24.54 13.65 -3.26
N LYS A 541 23.64 14.59 -3.59
CA LYS A 541 24.03 15.89 -4.19
C LYS A 541 24.93 16.72 -3.27
N VAL A 542 24.78 16.60 -1.96
CA VAL A 542 25.59 17.34 -0.97
C VAL A 542 26.74 16.51 -0.36
N GLY A 543 26.85 15.22 -0.70
CA GLY A 543 27.93 14.34 -0.23
C GLY A 543 27.80 13.88 1.23
N ASP A 544 26.59 13.88 1.82
CA ASP A 544 26.36 13.43 3.21
C ASP A 544 26.33 11.90 3.29
N LYS A 545 27.50 11.30 3.52
CA LYS A 545 27.68 9.85 3.56
C LYS A 545 26.85 9.16 4.64
N ALA A 546 26.66 9.80 5.81
CA ALA A 546 25.90 9.23 6.92
C ALA A 546 24.41 9.10 6.54
N ARG A 547 23.82 10.15 5.97
CA ARG A 547 22.43 10.13 5.50
C ARG A 547 22.23 9.26 4.28
N ILE A 548 23.19 9.18 3.36
CA ILE A 548 23.15 8.23 2.24
C ILE A 548 23.01 6.80 2.75
N ALA A 549 23.83 6.39 3.72
CA ALA A 549 23.74 5.05 4.30
C ALA A 549 22.41 4.83 5.05
N LEU A 550 22.01 5.79 5.89
CA LEU A 550 20.78 5.72 6.69
C LEU A 550 19.53 5.63 5.80
N TYR A 551 19.38 6.56 4.86
CA TYR A 551 18.21 6.62 3.99
C TYR A 551 18.18 5.45 3.01
N GLY A 552 19.34 4.99 2.52
CA GLY A 552 19.42 3.82 1.64
C GLY A 552 18.91 2.54 2.33
N ARG A 553 19.28 2.31 3.60
CA ARG A 553 18.72 1.20 4.40
C ARG A 553 17.21 1.34 4.59
N ALA A 554 16.76 2.53 4.99
CA ALA A 554 15.34 2.80 5.22
C ALA A 554 14.50 2.62 3.94
N LEU A 555 14.99 3.06 2.78
CA LEU A 555 14.31 2.90 1.49
C LEU A 555 14.18 1.43 1.08
N ARG A 556 15.23 0.61 1.27
CA ARG A 556 15.16 -0.84 1.00
C ARG A 556 14.09 -1.51 1.87
N LEU A 557 14.08 -1.20 3.16
CA LEU A 557 13.14 -1.77 4.11
C LEU A 557 11.69 -1.33 3.79
N LEU A 558 11.49 -0.06 3.43
CA LEU A 558 10.21 0.48 3.04
C LEU A 558 9.72 -0.10 1.70
N ALA A 559 10.62 -0.34 0.73
CA ALA A 559 10.29 -1.01 -0.52
C ALA A 559 9.82 -2.45 -0.26
N TRP A 560 10.51 -3.18 0.62
CA TRP A 560 10.09 -4.52 1.02
C TRP A 560 8.71 -4.49 1.72
N ALA A 561 8.47 -3.57 2.65
CA ALA A 561 7.19 -3.43 3.33
C ALA A 561 6.03 -3.10 2.37
N THR A 562 6.25 -2.18 1.43
CA THR A 562 5.22 -1.80 0.45
C THR A 562 4.93 -2.90 -0.58
N MET A 563 5.86 -3.86 -0.80
CA MET A 563 5.60 -5.02 -1.66
C MET A 563 4.48 -5.92 -1.14
N HIS A 564 4.24 -5.97 0.17
CA HIS A 564 3.10 -6.67 0.75
C HIS A 564 1.74 -6.08 0.34
N LEU A 565 1.72 -4.88 -0.24
CA LEU A 565 0.51 -4.21 -0.68
C LEU A 565 0.18 -4.47 -2.16
N VAL A 566 1.13 -4.97 -2.94
CA VAL A 566 0.97 -5.19 -4.39
C VAL A 566 0.12 -6.44 -4.64
N ASN A 567 -0.91 -6.29 -5.46
CA ASN A 567 -1.74 -7.40 -5.89
C ASN A 567 -1.04 -8.19 -7.01
N THR A 568 -0.49 -9.33 -6.63
CA THR A 568 0.09 -10.33 -7.55
C THR A 568 -0.94 -11.42 -7.89
N PRO A 569 -0.72 -12.27 -8.89
CA PRO A 569 -1.62 -13.39 -9.18
C PRO A 569 -1.90 -14.27 -7.96
N GLU A 570 -0.86 -14.51 -7.12
CA GLU A 570 -1.01 -15.32 -5.92
C GLU A 570 -1.79 -14.57 -4.82
N SER A 571 -1.55 -13.26 -4.63
CA SER A 571 -2.15 -12.51 -3.53
C SER A 571 -3.65 -12.25 -3.69
N ILE A 572 -4.17 -12.34 -4.92
CA ILE A 572 -5.59 -12.14 -5.24
C ILE A 572 -6.38 -13.45 -5.41
N TYR A 573 -5.89 -14.55 -4.83
CA TYR A 573 -6.48 -15.90 -4.94
C TYR A 573 -7.97 -15.97 -4.58
N PHE A 574 -8.45 -15.02 -3.80
CA PHE A 574 -9.83 -14.92 -3.33
C PHE A 574 -10.70 -14.01 -4.23
N ALA A 575 -10.11 -13.20 -5.11
CA ALA A 575 -10.84 -12.19 -5.86
C ALA A 575 -11.83 -12.81 -6.85
N ALA A 576 -13.06 -12.28 -6.88
CA ALA A 576 -14.06 -12.69 -7.85
C ALA A 576 -13.73 -12.19 -9.27
N ASN A 577 -13.05 -11.05 -9.37
CA ASN A 577 -12.59 -10.45 -10.62
C ASN A 577 -11.08 -10.17 -10.54
N PRO A 578 -10.24 -11.20 -10.76
CA PRO A 578 -8.79 -11.07 -10.65
C PRO A 578 -8.20 -10.12 -11.71
N ASP A 579 -8.78 -10.00 -12.90
CA ASP A 579 -8.28 -9.13 -13.96
C ASP A 579 -8.33 -7.65 -13.56
N VAL A 580 -9.37 -7.24 -12.82
CA VAL A 580 -9.47 -5.87 -12.30
C VAL A 580 -8.57 -5.70 -11.08
N ALA A 581 -8.42 -6.73 -10.23
CA ALA A 581 -7.65 -6.64 -9.00
C ALA A 581 -6.13 -6.66 -9.23
N LEU A 582 -5.66 -7.36 -10.27
CA LEU A 582 -4.24 -7.57 -10.57
C LEU A 582 -3.50 -6.24 -10.76
N GLY A 583 -2.37 -6.09 -10.08
CA GLY A 583 -1.54 -4.89 -10.14
C GLY A 583 -2.05 -3.71 -9.32
N GLY A 584 -3.25 -3.81 -8.72
CA GLY A 584 -3.70 -2.84 -7.72
C GLY A 584 -2.77 -2.83 -6.51
N ILE A 585 -2.56 -1.67 -5.89
CA ILE A 585 -1.74 -1.56 -4.67
C ILE A 585 -2.64 -1.14 -3.52
N ARG A 586 -2.78 -2.03 -2.54
CA ARG A 586 -3.69 -1.86 -1.42
C ARG A 586 -3.23 -0.76 -0.46
N PHE A 587 -4.18 -0.20 0.24
CA PHE A 587 -3.88 0.86 1.20
C PHE A 587 -3.21 0.34 2.48
N LYS A 588 -3.58 -0.87 2.95
CA LYS A 588 -3.04 -1.51 4.16
C LYS A 588 -3.02 -3.04 4.02
N TYR A 589 -2.29 -3.74 4.88
CA TYR A 589 -2.01 -5.18 4.80
C TYR A 589 -3.24 -6.06 4.56
N THR A 590 -4.31 -5.91 5.34
CA THR A 590 -5.52 -6.73 5.24
C THR A 590 -6.69 -6.04 4.56
N ARG A 591 -6.52 -4.77 4.10
CA ARG A 591 -7.58 -4.05 3.35
C ARG A 591 -7.47 -4.37 1.87
N GLN A 592 -8.54 -4.82 1.28
CA GLN A 592 -8.57 -5.25 -0.13
C GLN A 592 -9.02 -4.16 -1.10
N TRP A 593 -9.15 -2.94 -0.63
CA TRP A 593 -9.39 -1.82 -1.53
C TRP A 593 -8.09 -1.09 -1.87
N PHE A 594 -8.08 -0.57 -3.07
CA PHE A 594 -7.03 0.31 -3.58
C PHE A 594 -7.65 1.46 -4.37
N ARG A 595 -6.90 2.52 -4.49
CA ARG A 595 -7.24 3.73 -5.24
C ARG A 595 -6.07 4.10 -6.14
N ILE A 596 -6.34 4.97 -7.13
CA ILE A 596 -5.28 5.42 -8.04
C ILE A 596 -4.11 6.07 -7.30
N ASP A 597 -4.33 6.78 -6.18
CA ASP A 597 -3.26 7.39 -5.38
C ASP A 597 -2.42 6.37 -4.63
N THR A 598 -2.98 5.27 -4.13
CA THR A 598 -2.19 4.21 -3.48
C THR A 598 -1.28 3.52 -4.49
N ILE A 599 -1.77 3.31 -5.71
CA ILE A 599 -0.98 2.73 -6.80
C ILE A 599 0.11 3.73 -7.22
N GLN A 600 -0.26 4.98 -7.46
CA GLN A 600 0.65 6.03 -7.90
C GLN A 600 1.82 6.20 -6.94
N HIS A 601 1.59 6.41 -5.65
CA HIS A 601 2.67 6.70 -4.70
C HIS A 601 3.66 5.55 -4.56
N VAL A 602 3.19 4.31 -4.43
CA VAL A 602 4.10 3.15 -4.30
C VAL A 602 4.82 2.86 -5.61
N CYS A 603 4.11 2.87 -6.75
CA CYS A 603 4.73 2.63 -8.04
C CYS A 603 5.72 3.74 -8.43
N ALA A 604 5.38 5.02 -8.18
CA ALA A 604 6.29 6.14 -8.41
C ALA A 604 7.55 6.05 -7.53
N PHE A 605 7.41 5.59 -6.29
CA PHE A 605 8.55 5.31 -5.42
C PHE A 605 9.48 4.25 -6.03
N TYR A 606 8.97 3.10 -6.48
CA TYR A 606 9.79 2.06 -7.13
C TYR A 606 10.45 2.57 -8.41
N LEU A 607 9.71 3.31 -9.22
CA LEU A 607 10.25 3.92 -10.44
C LEU A 607 11.38 4.91 -10.14
N LYS A 608 11.22 5.75 -9.12
CA LYS A 608 12.26 6.69 -8.68
C LYS A 608 13.49 5.99 -8.12
N MET A 609 13.32 4.89 -7.35
CA MET A 609 14.45 4.06 -6.91
C MET A 609 15.24 3.52 -8.10
N MET A 610 14.56 2.97 -9.10
CA MET A 610 15.21 2.39 -10.28
C MET A 610 15.82 3.46 -11.20
N LEU A 611 15.17 4.63 -11.35
CA LEU A 611 15.71 5.76 -12.12
C LEU A 611 16.94 6.39 -11.46
N ASP A 612 16.99 6.44 -10.16
CA ASP A 612 18.15 6.91 -9.39
C ASP A 612 19.31 5.89 -9.45
N GLY A 613 18.99 4.60 -9.33
CA GLY A 613 19.93 3.47 -9.48
C GLY A 613 20.97 3.32 -8.35
N ARG A 614 21.00 4.21 -7.35
CA ARG A 614 21.99 4.21 -6.26
C ARG A 614 21.50 3.49 -5.00
N VAL A 615 20.21 3.22 -4.87
CA VAL A 615 19.71 2.36 -3.79
C VAL A 615 20.04 0.91 -4.15
N ALA A 616 21.07 0.34 -3.51
CA ALA A 616 21.49 -1.03 -3.77
C ALA A 616 20.37 -2.03 -3.43
N VAL A 617 19.99 -2.84 -4.41
CA VAL A 617 19.03 -3.93 -4.27
C VAL A 617 19.69 -5.20 -4.81
N SER A 618 19.53 -6.33 -4.12
CA SER A 618 20.14 -7.61 -4.52
C SER A 618 19.69 -8.05 -5.92
N ASP A 619 20.62 -8.54 -6.73
CA ASP A 619 20.31 -9.12 -8.05
C ASP A 619 19.65 -10.51 -7.94
N GLY A 620 19.59 -11.09 -6.74
CA GLY A 620 18.97 -12.40 -6.50
C GLY A 620 19.80 -13.61 -6.93
N THR A 621 21.03 -13.39 -7.46
CA THR A 621 21.82 -14.45 -8.09
C THR A 621 22.87 -15.11 -7.18
N THR A 622 23.18 -14.59 -5.98
CA THR A 622 24.38 -14.99 -5.21
C THR A 622 24.16 -15.27 -3.72
N ALA A 623 22.97 -15.50 -3.22
CA ALA A 623 22.81 -15.72 -1.78
C ALA A 623 22.38 -17.14 -1.44
N SER A 624 23.11 -17.82 -0.54
CA SER A 624 22.68 -19.01 0.17
C SER A 624 21.42 -18.74 1.02
N ASN A 625 20.66 -19.76 1.41
CA ASN A 625 19.38 -19.58 2.12
C ASN A 625 19.49 -18.81 3.45
N GLU A 626 20.64 -18.87 4.13
CA GLU A 626 20.92 -18.05 5.32
C GLU A 626 21.26 -16.60 4.95
N GLU A 627 21.93 -16.35 3.83
CA GLU A 627 22.24 -15.02 3.29
C GLU A 627 20.99 -14.35 2.68
N ARG A 628 20.00 -15.08 2.18
CA ARG A 628 18.74 -14.52 1.65
C ARG A 628 17.86 -13.89 2.72
N ALA A 629 17.83 -14.46 3.90
CA ALA A 629 17.21 -13.82 5.08
C ALA A 629 18.07 -12.66 5.60
N THR A 630 19.38 -12.74 5.42
CA THR A 630 20.37 -11.75 5.87
C THR A 630 20.60 -10.63 4.84
N CYS A 631 20.33 -10.81 3.55
CA CYS A 631 20.60 -9.81 2.52
C CYS A 631 19.70 -8.55 2.56
N ILE A 632 18.57 -8.61 3.21
CA ILE A 632 17.88 -7.38 3.64
C ILE A 632 18.70 -6.73 4.78
N PHE A 633 19.55 -7.50 5.47
CA PHE A 633 20.19 -7.21 6.75
C PHE A 633 21.71 -7.39 6.80
N ALA A 634 22.37 -7.77 5.69
CA ALA A 634 23.76 -8.27 5.68
C ALA A 634 24.84 -7.18 5.81
N ASP A 635 24.51 -5.90 5.88
CA ASP A 635 25.50 -4.82 5.97
C ASP A 635 25.81 -4.33 7.41
N GLU A 636 25.24 -4.98 8.43
CA GLU A 636 25.39 -4.51 9.82
C GLU A 636 26.56 -5.13 10.60
N ARG A 637 27.33 -6.08 10.02
CA ARG A 637 28.45 -6.73 10.74
C ARG A 637 29.83 -6.35 10.28
N SER A 638 29.97 -5.37 9.40
CA SER A 638 31.28 -4.91 8.90
C SER A 638 31.39 -3.39 8.86
N ALA A 639 31.03 -2.72 9.94
CA ALA A 639 31.40 -1.33 10.20
C ALA A 639 31.78 -1.17 11.68
#